data_cbeb54ce6170d6ba3bb061862dee58e3
#
_entry.id   cbeb54ce6170d6ba3bb061862dee58e3
#
_cell.length_a   1.000
_cell.length_b   1.000
_cell.length_c   1.000
_cell.angle_alpha   90.00
_cell.angle_beta   90.00
_cell.angle_gamma   90.00
#
_symmetry.space_group_name_H-M   'P 1'
#
loop_
_entity.id
_entity.type
_entity.pdbx_description
1 polymer ?
#
loop_
_entity_poly.entity_id
_entity_poly.type
_entity_poly.pdbx_seq_one_letter_code
_entity_poly.pdbx_strand_id
1 'polypeptide(L)'
;MGCLKIFVIVVFMWALLIPNSHQLGSYETQILLQLRRHLEYPVQLDVLENYNGDFCSLGSTLNMSIICENNSVTELKIKGDKLVKVNEFHGVAVPNNTLSERFSIDSFVTTLTRLSSLKVLTLVSLGIWGPLPVKIHRLSSLEVLDMSSNFLFGKVPSEMSTMVKLHTLTFDGNFFNESLPEWFDLLPNITILSMKNNRLKGKFPHSISKITGLTDIILSHNALSGELPDLSALSNLHLLDLRENHLDSELPLLPQGLTTILLSSNAFSGEVPEEFGKLNLLQHLDLSNNALTGTPPADLFSLPSISYLNLAFNVLSGSLPEHLNCGSELGFVDISDNRLLGMLPSCLNASSDKRIVKVSGNCLLDTQYQHSESYCKQASLAKKQTTGKEIAILVGVVGGIVILVVFLAVVLLIFCRRQHARHDVDRYMFPKVVQDNGQPNISAELLANARIISQTTALGSQGAPSYRVFSMEELEEATEIFDKSALLGEGSIGKIYKGKLENGTYVAVRELTVHRRCTSWNFKLRMDLLSKFRHPHLVSLLGHCIDDGVQDDSTVHRLFLVYEFIPCGNFRARLSETTPGKVLNWSDRLAVLIGVAKAVHFLHTGVIPPSFGNSLKTDSILLDEHQIAKLSDYGMSILIEESEKVEVC
;
A
#
# COMPACT_ATOMS: atom_id res chain seq x y z
N MET A 1 -16.45 -56.42 63.11
CA MET A 1 -16.90 -55.05 62.64
C MET A 1 -15.75 -54.03 62.51
N GLY A 2 -14.59 -54.20 63.16
CA GLY A 2 -13.47 -53.26 63.08
C GLY A 2 -12.74 -53.23 61.74
N CYS A 3 -12.45 -54.40 61.12
CA CYS A 3 -11.72 -54.45 59.83
C CYS A 3 -12.43 -53.82 58.65
N LEU A 4 -13.78 -53.91 58.60
CA LEU A 4 -14.55 -53.35 57.50
C LEU A 4 -14.52 -51.78 57.51
N LYS A 5 -14.53 -51.17 58.73
CA LYS A 5 -14.40 -49.74 58.88
C LYS A 5 -13.03 -49.22 58.48
N ILE A 6 -11.98 -49.96 58.83
CA ILE A 6 -10.61 -49.59 58.41
C ILE A 6 -10.45 -49.71 56.90
N PHE A 7 -10.97 -50.75 56.28
CA PHE A 7 -10.94 -50.91 54.81
C PHE A 7 -11.69 -49.77 54.07
N VAL A 8 -12.83 -49.39 54.57
CA VAL A 8 -13.59 -48.27 53.98
C VAL A 8 -12.85 -46.94 54.12
N ILE A 9 -12.19 -46.69 55.29
CA ILE A 9 -11.43 -45.47 55.52
C ILE A 9 -10.17 -45.49 54.64
N VAL A 10 -9.49 -46.62 54.46
CA VAL A 10 -8.31 -46.73 53.54
C VAL A 10 -8.71 -46.56 52.09
N VAL A 11 -9.85 -47.10 51.63
CA VAL A 11 -10.35 -46.88 50.29
C VAL A 11 -10.79 -45.45 50.06
N PHE A 12 -11.39 -44.80 51.09
CA PHE A 12 -11.78 -43.38 51.00
C PHE A 12 -10.51 -42.47 51.02
N MET A 13 -9.52 -42.77 51.82
CA MET A 13 -8.20 -42.10 51.81
C MET A 13 -7.48 -42.30 50.48
N TRP A 14 -7.55 -43.49 49.89
CA TRP A 14 -7.01 -43.78 48.56
C TRP A 14 -7.77 -43.03 47.44
N ALA A 15 -9.10 -42.89 47.55
CA ALA A 15 -9.90 -42.14 46.61
C ALA A 15 -9.63 -40.61 46.75
N LEU A 16 -9.25 -40.11 47.94
CA LEU A 16 -8.85 -38.72 48.15
C LEU A 16 -7.38 -38.46 47.74
N LEU A 17 -6.56 -39.53 47.62
CA LEU A 17 -5.17 -39.45 47.15
C LEU A 17 -5.00 -39.72 45.66
N ILE A 18 -6.10 -39.97 44.90
CA ILE A 18 -6.02 -39.92 43.45
C ILE A 18 -5.79 -38.44 43.12
N PRO A 19 -4.57 -38.01 42.74
CA PRO A 19 -4.38 -36.67 42.22
C PRO A 19 -5.36 -36.53 41.08
N ASN A 20 -6.17 -35.47 41.09
CA ASN A 20 -6.92 -35.09 39.89
C ASN A 20 -5.86 -35.00 38.78
N SER A 21 -5.77 -36.06 37.97
CA SER A 21 -4.85 -36.03 36.85
C SER A 21 -5.44 -35.00 35.88
N HIS A 22 -4.84 -33.82 35.87
CA HIS A 22 -5.14 -32.77 34.89
C HIS A 22 -4.62 -33.20 33.51
N GLN A 23 -5.00 -34.40 33.09
CA GLN A 23 -4.62 -34.89 31.75
C GLN A 23 -5.58 -34.33 30.72
N LEU A 24 -5.02 -33.85 29.61
CA LEU A 24 -5.79 -33.46 28.45
C LEU A 24 -6.72 -34.60 28.00
N GLY A 25 -7.96 -34.31 27.72
CA GLY A 25 -8.90 -35.29 27.23
C GLY A 25 -8.38 -35.98 25.95
N SER A 26 -8.51 -37.29 25.85
CA SER A 26 -8.06 -38.04 24.66
C SER A 26 -8.59 -37.49 23.35
N TYR A 27 -9.75 -36.83 23.39
CA TYR A 27 -10.37 -36.15 22.26
C TYR A 27 -9.55 -34.96 21.78
N GLU A 28 -9.13 -34.04 22.65
CA GLU A 28 -8.36 -32.85 22.29
C GLU A 28 -6.92 -33.22 21.88
N THR A 29 -6.34 -34.28 22.50
CA THR A 29 -5.09 -34.86 22.03
C THR A 29 -5.15 -35.28 20.55
N GLN A 30 -6.23 -35.95 20.16
CA GLN A 30 -6.44 -36.34 18.75
C GLN A 30 -6.61 -35.11 17.84
N ILE A 31 -7.27 -34.07 18.32
CA ILE A 31 -7.41 -32.81 17.56
C ILE A 31 -6.03 -32.21 17.29
N LEU A 32 -5.17 -32.09 18.28
CA LEU A 32 -3.81 -31.55 18.11
C LEU A 32 -2.99 -32.34 17.11
N LEU A 33 -3.08 -33.68 17.14
CA LEU A 33 -2.43 -34.55 16.15
C LEU A 33 -3.03 -34.39 14.75
N GLN A 34 -4.35 -34.14 14.62
CA GLN A 34 -4.97 -33.81 13.35
C GLN A 34 -4.51 -32.46 12.82
N LEU A 35 -4.39 -31.44 13.68
CA LEU A 35 -3.85 -30.12 13.30
C LEU A 35 -2.42 -30.22 12.79
N ARG A 36 -1.55 -31.01 13.46
CA ARG A 36 -0.20 -31.30 12.98
C ARG A 36 -0.22 -31.89 11.56
N ARG A 37 -1.15 -32.80 11.27
CA ARG A 37 -1.31 -33.40 9.94
C ARG A 37 -1.80 -32.39 8.90
N HIS A 38 -2.77 -31.53 9.26
CA HIS A 38 -3.24 -30.48 8.38
C HIS A 38 -2.14 -29.46 8.03
N LEU A 39 -1.27 -29.16 8.98
CA LEU A 39 -0.11 -28.27 8.78
C LEU A 39 1.09 -28.97 8.12
N GLU A 40 0.90 -30.20 7.63
CA GLU A 40 1.92 -30.96 6.90
C GLU A 40 3.19 -31.21 7.72
N TYR A 41 3.01 -31.55 8.99
CA TYR A 41 4.06 -31.94 9.92
C TYR A 41 5.15 -30.90 10.09
N PRO A 42 4.83 -29.65 10.52
CA PRO A 42 5.85 -28.65 10.77
C PRO A 42 6.78 -29.09 11.90
N VAL A 43 8.07 -28.81 11.76
CA VAL A 43 9.13 -29.21 12.73
C VAL A 43 8.81 -28.78 14.16
N GLN A 44 8.12 -27.65 14.33
CA GLN A 44 7.68 -27.15 15.62
C GLN A 44 6.74 -28.10 16.37
N LEU A 45 6.02 -28.95 15.65
CA LEU A 45 5.07 -29.93 16.18
C LEU A 45 5.62 -31.38 16.20
N ASP A 46 6.88 -31.61 15.85
CA ASP A 46 7.48 -32.97 15.85
C ASP A 46 7.54 -33.56 17.27
N VAL A 47 7.63 -32.70 18.28
CA VAL A 47 7.59 -33.13 19.67
C VAL A 47 6.29 -33.88 20.01
N LEU A 48 5.16 -33.59 19.35
CA LEU A 48 3.87 -34.23 19.60
C LEU A 48 3.84 -35.71 19.13
N GLU A 49 4.72 -36.11 18.21
CA GLU A 49 4.75 -37.49 17.70
C GLU A 49 5.35 -38.48 18.68
N ASN A 50 6.41 -38.06 19.35
CA ASN A 50 7.21 -38.94 20.21
C ASN A 50 6.93 -38.72 21.71
N TYR A 51 6.01 -37.83 22.05
CA TYR A 51 5.69 -37.54 23.44
C TYR A 51 4.58 -38.46 23.96
N ASN A 52 4.96 -39.37 24.86
CA ASN A 52 4.03 -40.32 25.50
C ASN A 52 3.33 -39.74 26.74
N GLY A 53 3.53 -38.45 27.04
CA GLY A 53 2.93 -37.76 28.17
C GLY A 53 1.70 -36.94 27.80
N ASP A 54 1.25 -36.15 28.76
CA ASP A 54 0.14 -35.20 28.58
C ASP A 54 0.66 -33.95 27.85
N PHE A 55 0.04 -33.57 26.73
CA PHE A 55 0.44 -32.38 25.94
C PHE A 55 0.32 -31.08 26.72
N CYS A 56 -0.51 -31.02 27.76
CA CYS A 56 -0.57 -29.89 28.68
C CYS A 56 0.68 -29.71 29.55
N SER A 57 1.48 -30.77 29.70
CA SER A 57 2.75 -30.71 30.44
C SER A 57 3.97 -30.45 29.54
N LEU A 58 3.75 -30.27 28.22
CA LEU A 58 4.79 -29.85 27.31
C LEU A 58 5.25 -28.43 27.69
N GLY A 59 6.53 -28.27 27.96
CA GLY A 59 7.12 -26.96 28.21
C GLY A 59 6.93 -26.01 27.01
N SER A 60 6.62 -24.74 27.28
CA SER A 60 6.57 -23.72 26.25
C SER A 60 7.96 -23.50 25.64
N THR A 61 8.05 -23.53 24.34
CA THR A 61 9.24 -23.15 23.55
C THR A 61 9.04 -21.79 22.88
N LEU A 62 10.08 -21.24 22.27
CA LEU A 62 9.99 -19.99 21.53
C LEU A 62 8.96 -20.06 20.37
N ASN A 63 8.81 -21.24 19.77
CA ASN A 63 8.02 -21.47 18.56
C ASN A 63 6.73 -22.27 18.77
N MET A 64 6.52 -22.83 19.96
CA MET A 64 5.32 -23.59 20.30
C MET A 64 4.97 -23.46 21.78
N SER A 65 3.69 -23.24 22.06
CA SER A 65 3.13 -23.28 23.41
C SER A 65 1.73 -23.91 23.36
N ILE A 66 1.47 -24.84 24.26
CA ILE A 66 0.14 -25.43 24.51
C ILE A 66 -0.12 -25.23 26.00
N ILE A 67 -1.17 -24.48 26.33
CA ILE A 67 -1.59 -24.25 27.72
C ILE A 67 -3.00 -24.80 27.86
N CYS A 68 -3.25 -25.46 28.99
CA CYS A 68 -4.53 -26.05 29.29
C CYS A 68 -5.08 -25.53 30.63
N GLU A 69 -6.40 -25.38 30.70
CA GLU A 69 -7.15 -25.12 31.91
C GLU A 69 -8.30 -26.14 32.01
N ASN A 70 -8.51 -26.74 33.16
CA ASN A 70 -9.60 -27.72 33.38
C ASN A 70 -9.61 -28.85 32.33
N ASN A 71 -8.47 -29.41 31.99
CA ASN A 71 -8.27 -30.50 31.01
C ASN A 71 -8.67 -30.12 29.55
N SER A 72 -8.74 -28.86 29.22
CA SER A 72 -9.01 -28.37 27.87
C SER A 72 -7.96 -27.37 27.44
N VAL A 73 -7.62 -27.38 26.15
CA VAL A 73 -6.66 -26.46 25.56
C VAL A 73 -7.25 -25.05 25.53
N THR A 74 -6.59 -24.11 26.23
CA THR A 74 -6.98 -22.69 26.26
C THR A 74 -6.03 -21.81 25.46
N GLU A 75 -4.79 -22.24 25.26
CA GLU A 75 -3.83 -21.53 24.41
C GLU A 75 -3.13 -22.50 23.46
N LEU A 76 -3.08 -22.12 22.18
CA LEU A 76 -2.32 -22.79 21.14
C LEU A 76 -1.51 -21.76 20.36
N LYS A 77 -0.20 -21.78 20.52
CA LYS A 77 0.72 -20.91 19.77
C LYS A 77 1.69 -21.77 18.97
N ILE A 78 1.76 -21.52 17.66
CA ILE A 78 2.67 -22.18 16.74
C ILE A 78 3.27 -21.12 15.83
N LYS A 79 4.59 -20.98 15.84
CA LYS A 79 5.34 -20.07 14.96
C LYS A 79 6.24 -20.88 14.05
N GLY A 80 5.93 -20.86 12.76
CA GLY A 80 6.72 -21.49 11.72
C GLY A 80 7.88 -20.61 11.23
N ASP A 81 8.49 -21.05 10.16
CA ASP A 81 9.63 -20.41 9.49
C ASP A 81 9.36 -20.08 8.02
N LYS A 82 8.12 -20.32 7.56
CA LYS A 82 7.72 -20.05 6.18
C LYS A 82 7.52 -18.55 5.98
N LEU A 83 8.55 -17.90 5.44
CA LEU A 83 8.52 -16.46 5.17
C LEU A 83 7.55 -16.15 4.03
N VAL A 84 6.67 -15.19 4.26
CA VAL A 84 5.78 -14.64 3.22
C VAL A 84 6.59 -13.71 2.32
N LYS A 85 6.80 -14.12 1.07
CA LYS A 85 7.29 -13.22 0.02
C LYS A 85 6.07 -12.58 -0.64
N VAL A 86 5.82 -11.33 -0.31
CA VAL A 86 4.61 -10.57 -0.67
C VAL A 86 4.38 -10.45 -2.18
N ASN A 87 5.40 -10.68 -3.01
CA ASN A 87 5.39 -10.34 -4.44
C ASN A 87 4.93 -11.46 -5.39
N GLU A 88 4.69 -12.68 -4.92
CA GLU A 88 4.53 -13.83 -5.82
C GLU A 88 3.15 -14.51 -5.80
N PHE A 89 2.19 -14.04 -5.00
CA PHE A 89 0.90 -14.72 -4.89
C PHE A 89 -0.23 -14.00 -5.63
N HIS A 90 -0.56 -14.49 -6.82
CA HIS A 90 -1.69 -14.04 -7.64
C HIS A 90 -2.85 -15.04 -7.74
N GLY A 91 -2.91 -16.02 -6.85
CA GLY A 91 -4.06 -16.93 -6.75
C GLY A 91 -4.07 -18.08 -7.78
N VAL A 92 -3.01 -18.25 -8.56
CA VAL A 92 -2.94 -19.29 -9.62
C VAL A 92 -1.81 -20.30 -9.40
N ALA A 93 -0.75 -19.95 -8.73
CA ALA A 93 0.31 -20.88 -8.33
C ALA A 93 0.51 -20.80 -6.81
N VAL A 94 0.57 -21.95 -6.15
CA VAL A 94 0.89 -22.06 -4.73
C VAL A 94 2.39 -21.79 -4.57
N PRO A 95 2.81 -20.69 -3.89
CA PRO A 95 4.23 -20.39 -3.72
C PRO A 95 4.95 -21.50 -2.94
N ASN A 96 6.26 -21.67 -3.16
CA ASN A 96 7.06 -22.70 -2.48
C ASN A 96 7.04 -22.62 -0.94
N ASN A 97 6.59 -21.50 -0.37
CA ASN A 97 6.49 -21.27 1.07
C ASN A 97 5.08 -21.50 1.64
N THR A 98 4.11 -21.93 0.85
CA THR A 98 2.78 -22.31 1.33
C THR A 98 2.73 -23.79 1.69
N LEU A 99 1.67 -24.20 2.37
CA LEU A 99 1.27 -25.59 2.45
C LEU A 99 0.88 -26.09 1.04
N SER A 100 0.91 -27.41 0.83
CA SER A 100 0.70 -28.02 -0.48
C SER A 100 -0.72 -27.75 -1.02
N GLU A 101 -0.97 -28.08 -2.29
CA GLU A 101 -2.30 -27.99 -2.91
C GLU A 101 -3.36 -28.88 -2.24
N ARG A 102 -2.93 -29.88 -1.46
CA ARG A 102 -3.83 -30.77 -0.69
C ARG A 102 -4.32 -30.12 0.60
N PHE A 103 -3.72 -29.01 1.02
CA PHE A 103 -4.16 -28.28 2.19
C PHE A 103 -5.55 -27.69 1.97
N SER A 104 -6.43 -27.89 2.94
CA SER A 104 -7.76 -27.28 2.95
C SER A 104 -7.94 -26.47 4.22
N ILE A 105 -7.98 -25.15 4.08
CA ILE A 105 -8.20 -24.23 5.19
C ILE A 105 -9.58 -24.48 5.86
N ASP A 106 -10.60 -24.87 5.09
CA ASP A 106 -11.93 -25.17 5.63
C ASP A 106 -11.90 -26.40 6.54
N SER A 107 -11.18 -27.47 6.15
CA SER A 107 -10.99 -28.66 6.97
C SER A 107 -10.12 -28.38 8.19
N PHE A 108 -9.08 -27.58 8.03
CA PHE A 108 -8.21 -27.15 9.11
C PHE A 108 -8.97 -26.35 10.17
N VAL A 109 -9.71 -25.32 9.77
CA VAL A 109 -10.53 -24.49 10.68
C VAL A 109 -11.65 -25.34 11.32
N THR A 110 -12.26 -26.28 10.57
CA THR A 110 -13.26 -27.20 11.14
C THR A 110 -12.64 -28.04 12.26
N THR A 111 -11.38 -28.46 12.14
CA THR A 111 -10.67 -29.18 13.20
C THR A 111 -10.36 -28.28 14.39
N LEU A 112 -9.87 -27.05 14.14
CA LEU A 112 -9.62 -26.05 15.18
C LEU A 112 -10.84 -25.72 16.02
N THR A 113 -12.02 -25.58 15.39
CA THR A 113 -13.26 -25.21 16.08
C THR A 113 -13.78 -26.26 17.07
N ARG A 114 -13.16 -27.44 17.10
CA ARG A 114 -13.46 -28.47 18.13
C ARG A 114 -12.76 -28.18 19.47
N LEU A 115 -11.76 -27.27 19.48
CA LEU A 115 -11.14 -26.76 20.70
C LEU A 115 -11.99 -25.59 21.23
N SER A 116 -13.15 -25.91 21.79
CA SER A 116 -14.17 -24.91 22.18
C SER A 116 -13.75 -23.99 23.34
N SER A 117 -12.78 -24.40 24.14
CA SER A 117 -12.22 -23.66 25.28
C SER A 117 -11.09 -22.72 24.90
N LEU A 118 -10.70 -22.68 23.61
CA LEU A 118 -9.55 -21.91 23.16
C LEU A 118 -9.76 -20.42 23.32
N LYS A 119 -8.84 -19.78 24.08
CA LYS A 119 -8.80 -18.33 24.34
C LYS A 119 -7.75 -17.63 23.49
N VAL A 120 -6.60 -18.30 23.28
CA VAL A 120 -5.48 -17.72 22.54
C VAL A 120 -5.10 -18.65 21.40
N LEU A 121 -5.15 -18.13 20.18
CA LEU A 121 -4.72 -18.83 18.96
C LEU A 121 -3.69 -17.97 18.22
N THR A 122 -2.46 -18.46 18.13
CA THR A 122 -1.37 -17.85 17.37
C THR A 122 -0.83 -18.84 16.35
N LEU A 123 -1.00 -18.57 15.07
CA LEU A 123 -0.57 -19.39 13.93
C LEU A 123 0.21 -18.52 12.94
N VAL A 124 1.50 -18.34 13.20
CA VAL A 124 2.35 -17.38 12.47
C VAL A 124 3.33 -18.10 11.55
N SER A 125 3.49 -17.63 10.32
CA SER A 125 4.50 -18.11 9.34
C SER A 125 4.42 -19.62 9.06
N LEU A 126 3.23 -20.18 9.00
CA LEU A 126 2.99 -21.61 8.76
C LEU A 126 2.70 -21.96 7.30
N GLY A 127 2.59 -20.95 6.44
CA GLY A 127 2.24 -21.17 5.03
C GLY A 127 0.76 -21.52 4.81
N ILE A 128 -0.10 -21.18 5.76
CA ILE A 128 -1.56 -21.35 5.67
C ILE A 128 -2.08 -20.45 4.56
N TRP A 129 -2.83 -21.01 3.60
CA TRP A 129 -3.36 -20.27 2.46
C TRP A 129 -4.84 -20.51 2.22
N GLY A 130 -5.49 -19.56 1.58
CA GLY A 130 -6.91 -19.63 1.21
C GLY A 130 -7.76 -18.54 1.84
N PRO A 131 -9.05 -18.45 1.48
CA PRO A 131 -9.98 -17.51 2.09
C PRO A 131 -10.33 -17.98 3.51
N LEU A 132 -10.30 -17.07 4.49
CA LEU A 132 -10.62 -17.41 5.88
C LEU A 132 -12.07 -17.92 5.98
N PRO A 133 -12.31 -19.17 6.44
CA PRO A 133 -13.65 -19.74 6.46
C PRO A 133 -14.56 -19.08 7.51
N VAL A 134 -15.83 -18.93 7.16
CA VAL A 134 -16.88 -18.43 8.07
C VAL A 134 -16.87 -19.17 9.41
N LYS A 135 -16.60 -20.48 9.40
CA LYS A 135 -16.59 -21.33 10.61
C LYS A 135 -15.65 -20.88 11.72
N ILE A 136 -14.68 -19.99 11.44
CA ILE A 136 -13.74 -19.46 12.47
C ILE A 136 -14.49 -18.83 13.63
N HIS A 137 -15.68 -18.23 13.41
CA HIS A 137 -16.51 -17.61 14.44
C HIS A 137 -16.97 -18.58 15.54
N ARG A 138 -16.91 -19.92 15.29
CA ARG A 138 -17.28 -20.93 16.29
C ARG A 138 -16.29 -21.00 17.46
N LEU A 139 -15.09 -20.41 17.31
CA LEU A 139 -14.18 -20.19 18.42
C LEU A 139 -14.65 -19.03 19.32
N SER A 140 -15.85 -19.15 19.86
CA SER A 140 -16.54 -18.10 20.61
C SER A 140 -15.90 -17.74 21.95
N SER A 141 -14.97 -18.55 22.44
CA SER A 141 -14.18 -18.28 23.64
C SER A 141 -12.91 -17.50 23.37
N LEU A 142 -12.59 -17.25 22.07
CA LEU A 142 -11.33 -16.67 21.66
C LEU A 142 -11.21 -15.20 22.08
N GLU A 143 -10.11 -14.88 22.72
CA GLU A 143 -9.71 -13.55 23.19
C GLU A 143 -8.59 -12.97 22.32
N VAL A 144 -7.70 -13.82 21.81
CA VAL A 144 -6.57 -13.43 20.95
C VAL A 144 -6.55 -14.32 19.71
N LEU A 145 -6.58 -13.68 18.54
CA LEU A 145 -6.41 -14.34 17.24
C LEU A 145 -5.26 -13.68 16.48
N ASP A 146 -4.17 -14.42 16.32
CA ASP A 146 -3.01 -14.00 15.50
C ASP A 146 -2.74 -15.05 14.41
N MET A 147 -2.96 -14.66 13.16
CA MET A 147 -2.65 -15.50 11.98
C MET A 147 -1.68 -14.75 11.02
N SER A 148 -0.74 -14.01 11.60
CA SER A 148 0.20 -13.19 10.84
C SER A 148 1.14 -14.02 9.96
N SER A 149 1.65 -13.37 8.91
CA SER A 149 2.67 -13.94 8.01
C SER A 149 2.24 -15.29 7.41
N ASN A 150 1.01 -15.31 6.87
CA ASN A 150 0.47 -16.44 6.14
C ASN A 150 -0.02 -15.97 4.74
N PHE A 151 -0.74 -16.80 4.02
CA PHE A 151 -1.21 -16.53 2.66
C PHE A 151 -2.75 -16.47 2.61
N LEU A 152 -3.36 -15.90 3.64
CA LEU A 152 -4.80 -15.69 3.71
C LEU A 152 -5.22 -14.56 2.75
N PHE A 153 -6.34 -14.71 2.05
CA PHE A 153 -6.83 -13.73 1.09
C PHE A 153 -8.36 -13.59 1.11
N GLY A 154 -8.87 -12.66 0.30
CA GLY A 154 -10.30 -12.37 0.21
C GLY A 154 -10.75 -11.42 1.32
N LYS A 155 -11.97 -11.59 1.78
CA LYS A 155 -12.58 -10.76 2.84
C LYS A 155 -12.45 -11.39 4.23
N VAL A 156 -12.48 -10.54 5.25
CA VAL A 156 -12.70 -11.00 6.64
C VAL A 156 -14.17 -11.39 6.80
N PRO A 157 -14.49 -12.62 7.26
CA PRO A 157 -15.87 -13.09 7.36
C PRO A 157 -16.71 -12.22 8.31
N SER A 158 -17.93 -11.87 7.89
CA SER A 158 -18.87 -11.06 8.68
C SER A 158 -19.30 -11.71 9.99
N GLU A 159 -19.31 -13.04 10.02
CA GLU A 159 -19.70 -13.83 11.18
C GLU A 159 -18.73 -13.70 12.35
N MET A 160 -17.50 -13.24 12.10
CA MET A 160 -16.55 -12.90 13.16
C MET A 160 -17.06 -11.78 14.09
N SER A 161 -18.05 -10.99 13.67
CA SER A 161 -18.75 -10.03 14.53
C SER A 161 -19.38 -10.65 15.78
N THR A 162 -19.60 -11.97 15.78
CA THR A 162 -20.15 -12.71 16.95
C THR A 162 -19.07 -13.12 17.96
N MET A 163 -17.79 -12.90 17.68
CA MET A 163 -16.66 -13.25 18.56
C MET A 163 -16.45 -12.17 19.64
N VAL A 164 -17.47 -11.93 20.44
CA VAL A 164 -17.53 -10.77 21.37
C VAL A 164 -16.47 -10.76 22.48
N LYS A 165 -15.77 -11.87 22.70
CA LYS A 165 -14.65 -11.94 23.65
C LYS A 165 -13.31 -11.53 23.07
N LEU A 166 -13.25 -11.27 21.76
CA LEU A 166 -11.99 -10.97 21.08
C LEU A 166 -11.45 -9.60 21.53
N HIS A 167 -10.22 -9.61 22.04
CA HIS A 167 -9.46 -8.42 22.44
C HIS A 167 -8.41 -8.05 21.42
N THR A 168 -7.77 -9.04 20.82
CA THR A 168 -6.69 -8.84 19.86
C THR A 168 -6.98 -9.58 18.57
N LEU A 169 -6.98 -8.85 17.47
CA LEU A 169 -7.08 -9.39 16.11
C LEU A 169 -5.85 -8.95 15.31
N THR A 170 -5.01 -9.92 14.93
CA THR A 170 -3.80 -9.67 14.15
C THR A 170 -3.76 -10.56 12.91
N PHE A 171 -3.80 -9.93 11.75
CA PHE A 171 -3.70 -10.57 10.43
C PHE A 171 -2.58 -9.97 9.58
N ASP A 172 -1.51 -9.51 10.21
CA ASP A 172 -0.37 -8.85 9.56
C ASP A 172 0.29 -9.74 8.50
N GLY A 173 0.78 -9.13 7.41
CA GLY A 173 1.55 -9.86 6.40
C GLY A 173 0.76 -10.99 5.73
N ASN A 174 -0.47 -10.72 5.34
CA ASN A 174 -1.33 -11.60 4.57
C ASN A 174 -1.73 -10.96 3.23
N PHE A 175 -2.74 -11.49 2.57
CA PHE A 175 -3.21 -11.04 1.24
C PHE A 175 -4.69 -10.68 1.23
N PHE A 176 -5.25 -10.26 2.37
CA PHE A 176 -6.61 -9.74 2.42
C PHE A 176 -6.74 -8.55 1.47
N ASN A 177 -7.69 -8.60 0.53
CA ASN A 177 -7.77 -7.68 -0.61
C ASN A 177 -9.16 -7.06 -0.82
N GLU A 178 -10.04 -7.21 0.15
CA GLU A 178 -11.35 -6.55 0.17
C GLU A 178 -11.34 -5.36 1.15
N SER A 179 -12.49 -4.70 1.31
CA SER A 179 -12.62 -3.59 2.26
C SER A 179 -12.56 -4.05 3.72
N LEU A 180 -12.10 -3.15 4.59
CA LEU A 180 -12.26 -3.33 6.03
C LEU A 180 -13.75 -3.46 6.38
N PRO A 181 -14.10 -4.40 7.26
CA PRO A 181 -15.50 -4.60 7.66
C PRO A 181 -16.09 -3.42 8.44
N GLU A 182 -17.34 -3.08 8.13
CA GLU A 182 -18.13 -2.10 8.90
C GLU A 182 -18.68 -2.63 10.23
N TRP A 183 -18.54 -3.91 10.52
CA TRP A 183 -19.07 -4.55 11.71
C TRP A 183 -18.08 -4.61 12.90
N PHE A 184 -16.92 -3.98 12.82
CA PHE A 184 -15.96 -4.01 13.93
C PHE A 184 -16.51 -3.44 15.25
N ASP A 185 -17.45 -2.49 15.19
CA ASP A 185 -18.12 -1.94 16.36
C ASP A 185 -19.02 -2.95 17.11
N LEU A 186 -19.27 -4.13 16.53
CA LEU A 186 -19.93 -5.24 17.19
C LEU A 186 -18.99 -6.08 18.08
N LEU A 187 -17.68 -5.77 18.10
CA LEU A 187 -16.69 -6.41 18.96
C LEU A 187 -16.38 -5.50 20.18
N PRO A 188 -17.13 -5.59 21.27
CA PRO A 188 -17.09 -4.61 22.36
C PRO A 188 -15.76 -4.61 23.13
N ASN A 189 -15.03 -5.71 23.09
CA ASN A 189 -13.81 -5.90 23.85
C ASN A 189 -12.53 -5.73 23.06
N ILE A 190 -12.61 -5.38 21.75
CA ILE A 190 -11.42 -5.29 20.93
C ILE A 190 -10.56 -4.09 21.35
N THR A 191 -9.29 -4.35 21.60
CA THR A 191 -8.28 -3.37 22.00
C THR A 191 -7.20 -3.20 20.95
N ILE A 192 -6.79 -4.28 20.28
CA ILE A 192 -5.75 -4.25 19.24
C ILE A 192 -6.34 -4.76 17.92
N LEU A 193 -6.30 -3.90 16.90
CA LEU A 193 -6.64 -4.23 15.54
C LEU A 193 -5.42 -4.02 14.64
N SER A 194 -4.80 -5.11 14.19
CA SER A 194 -3.65 -5.06 13.31
C SER A 194 -3.85 -5.89 12.05
N MET A 195 -3.76 -5.24 10.88
CA MET A 195 -3.82 -5.87 9.56
C MET A 195 -2.81 -5.21 8.61
N LYS A 196 -1.63 -4.81 9.13
CA LYS A 196 -0.58 -4.19 8.30
C LYS A 196 -0.02 -5.17 7.26
N ASN A 197 0.58 -4.63 6.20
CA ASN A 197 1.14 -5.43 5.12
C ASN A 197 0.11 -6.39 4.51
N ASN A 198 -1.02 -5.85 4.07
CA ASN A 198 -2.07 -6.55 3.35
C ASN A 198 -2.37 -5.83 2.02
N ARG A 199 -3.50 -6.13 1.41
CA ARG A 199 -3.99 -5.51 0.16
C ARG A 199 -5.39 -4.92 0.35
N LEU A 200 -5.72 -4.52 1.58
CA LEU A 200 -7.01 -3.94 1.93
C LEU A 200 -7.26 -2.67 1.14
N LYS A 201 -8.45 -2.51 0.62
CA LYS A 201 -8.86 -1.38 -0.23
C LYS A 201 -10.16 -0.74 0.27
N GLY A 202 -10.56 0.34 -0.39
CA GLY A 202 -11.78 1.07 -0.03
C GLY A 202 -11.58 2.03 1.13
N LYS A 203 -12.68 2.53 1.68
CA LYS A 203 -12.66 3.56 2.72
C LYS A 203 -12.33 3.00 4.09
N PHE A 204 -11.75 3.83 4.94
CA PHE A 204 -11.65 3.56 6.37
C PHE A 204 -13.07 3.53 6.97
N PRO A 205 -13.49 2.45 7.67
CA PRO A 205 -14.86 2.31 8.14
C PRO A 205 -15.17 3.21 9.34
N HIS A 206 -16.29 3.91 9.30
CA HIS A 206 -16.74 4.75 10.41
C HIS A 206 -17.06 3.95 11.69
N SER A 207 -17.32 2.65 11.58
CA SER A 207 -17.55 1.77 12.73
C SER A 207 -16.38 1.75 13.70
N ILE A 208 -15.14 1.84 13.20
CA ILE A 208 -13.94 1.84 14.04
C ILE A 208 -13.91 3.03 15.00
N SER A 209 -14.37 4.22 14.59
CA SER A 209 -14.39 5.40 15.46
C SER A 209 -15.34 5.28 16.68
N LYS A 210 -16.17 4.24 16.72
CA LYS A 210 -17.11 3.96 17.83
C LYS A 210 -16.53 3.00 18.87
N ILE A 211 -15.40 2.38 18.61
CA ILE A 211 -14.81 1.34 19.48
C ILE A 211 -13.92 1.98 20.53
N THR A 212 -14.50 2.52 21.57
CA THR A 212 -13.79 3.29 22.62
C THR A 212 -12.75 2.48 23.39
N GLY A 213 -12.76 1.14 23.30
CA GLY A 213 -11.78 0.23 23.89
C GLY A 213 -10.46 0.11 23.13
N LEU A 214 -10.37 0.59 21.87
CA LEU A 214 -9.18 0.44 21.07
C LEU A 214 -7.98 1.20 21.68
N THR A 215 -6.86 0.49 21.78
CA THR A 215 -5.55 1.02 22.17
C THR A 215 -4.62 1.15 20.98
N ASP A 216 -4.73 0.23 20.01
CA ASP A 216 -3.84 0.19 18.85
C ASP A 216 -4.63 -0.07 17.57
N ILE A 217 -4.42 0.78 16.57
CA ILE A 217 -4.89 0.63 15.19
C ILE A 217 -3.66 0.59 14.28
N ILE A 218 -3.39 -0.58 13.67
CA ILE A 218 -2.21 -0.80 12.84
C ILE A 218 -2.65 -1.34 11.49
N LEU A 219 -2.79 -0.46 10.50
CA LEU A 219 -3.28 -0.76 9.15
C LEU A 219 -2.32 -0.27 8.06
N SER A 220 -1.06 -0.02 8.43
CA SER A 220 -0.03 0.45 7.50
C SER A 220 0.23 -0.55 6.36
N HIS A 221 0.77 -0.03 5.23
CA HIS A 221 1.08 -0.83 4.04
C HIS A 221 -0.15 -1.58 3.50
N ASN A 222 -1.17 -0.81 3.12
CA ASN A 222 -2.40 -1.27 2.50
C ASN A 222 -2.80 -0.33 1.33
N ALA A 223 -4.00 -0.46 0.78
CA ALA A 223 -4.53 0.42 -0.25
C ALA A 223 -5.83 1.11 0.20
N LEU A 224 -5.93 1.46 1.50
CA LEU A 224 -7.06 2.19 2.06
C LEU A 224 -7.09 3.61 1.49
N SER A 225 -8.27 4.13 1.18
CA SER A 225 -8.46 5.43 0.52
C SER A 225 -9.61 6.22 1.14
N GLY A 226 -9.74 7.47 0.72
CA GLY A 226 -10.77 8.37 1.21
C GLY A 226 -10.44 8.98 2.57
N GLU A 227 -11.44 9.59 3.16
CA GLU A 227 -11.34 10.35 4.40
C GLU A 227 -11.11 9.45 5.62
N LEU A 228 -10.23 9.88 6.53
CA LEU A 228 -10.11 9.31 7.87
C LEU A 228 -11.14 10.00 8.78
N PRO A 229 -12.07 9.26 9.41
CA PRO A 229 -13.10 9.86 10.25
C PRO A 229 -12.52 10.47 11.53
N ASP A 230 -13.30 11.31 12.19
CA ASP A 230 -12.99 11.81 13.53
C ASP A 230 -12.78 10.64 14.51
N LEU A 231 -11.60 10.55 15.09
CA LEU A 231 -11.20 9.52 16.05
C LEU A 231 -11.13 10.05 17.50
N SER A 232 -11.51 11.30 17.75
CA SER A 232 -11.38 11.98 19.06
C SER A 232 -12.10 11.25 20.21
N ALA A 233 -13.12 10.44 19.88
CA ALA A 233 -13.85 9.61 20.84
C ALA A 233 -13.07 8.41 21.39
N LEU A 234 -11.98 8.00 20.71
CA LEU A 234 -11.18 6.84 21.08
C LEU A 234 -10.17 7.17 22.19
N SER A 235 -10.65 7.51 23.38
CA SER A 235 -9.83 8.03 24.49
C SER A 235 -8.68 7.11 24.93
N ASN A 236 -8.79 5.81 24.67
CA ASN A 236 -7.78 4.79 25.01
C ASN A 236 -6.76 4.55 23.90
N LEU A 237 -6.87 5.23 22.76
CA LEU A 237 -5.98 5.01 21.63
C LEU A 237 -4.59 5.60 21.91
N HIS A 238 -3.55 4.74 21.86
CA HIS A 238 -2.15 5.11 22.08
C HIS A 238 -1.34 5.05 20.79
N LEU A 239 -1.66 4.12 19.88
CA LEU A 239 -0.96 3.92 18.62
C LEU A 239 -1.93 3.98 17.43
N LEU A 240 -1.63 4.88 16.50
CA LEU A 240 -2.29 4.97 15.19
C LEU A 240 -1.24 4.85 14.09
N ASP A 241 -1.17 3.69 13.42
CA ASP A 241 -0.27 3.45 12.27
C ASP A 241 -1.07 3.18 11.00
N LEU A 242 -1.17 4.20 10.14
CA LEU A 242 -1.84 4.17 8.85
C LEU A 242 -0.87 4.49 7.69
N ARG A 243 0.44 4.40 7.89
CA ARG A 243 1.45 4.69 6.88
C ARG A 243 1.25 3.88 5.61
N GLU A 244 1.72 4.43 4.49
CA GLU A 244 1.70 3.75 3.20
C GLU A 244 0.31 3.21 2.85
N ASN A 245 -0.62 4.16 2.71
CA ASN A 245 -1.98 3.96 2.23
C ASN A 245 -2.31 5.06 1.18
N HIS A 246 -3.57 5.20 0.80
CA HIS A 246 -4.05 6.23 -0.13
C HIS A 246 -5.13 7.11 0.53
N LEU A 247 -5.03 7.29 1.86
CA LEU A 247 -5.94 8.16 2.60
C LEU A 247 -5.75 9.60 2.15
N ASP A 248 -6.85 10.30 1.95
CA ASP A 248 -6.89 11.67 1.42
C ASP A 248 -7.69 12.61 2.34
N SER A 249 -8.03 13.80 1.85
CA SER A 249 -8.76 14.82 2.61
C SER A 249 -7.92 15.46 3.71
N GLU A 250 -8.55 16.16 4.66
CA GLU A 250 -7.87 16.80 5.76
C GLU A 250 -7.58 15.85 6.91
N LEU A 251 -6.60 16.20 7.75
CA LEU A 251 -6.31 15.44 8.97
C LEU A 251 -7.48 15.59 9.96
N PRO A 252 -8.00 14.48 10.52
CA PRO A 252 -9.12 14.55 11.47
C PRO A 252 -8.69 14.99 12.86
N LEU A 253 -9.66 15.25 13.73
CA LEU A 253 -9.41 15.35 15.16
C LEU A 253 -9.00 13.98 15.73
N LEU A 254 -8.01 14.02 16.62
CA LEU A 254 -7.41 12.83 17.22
C LEU A 254 -7.52 12.87 18.75
N PRO A 255 -7.58 11.70 19.43
CA PRO A 255 -7.71 11.64 20.88
C PRO A 255 -6.40 12.04 21.58
N GLN A 256 -6.54 12.63 22.77
CA GLN A 256 -5.39 13.13 23.56
C GLN A 256 -4.50 12.03 24.17
N GLY A 257 -4.98 10.78 24.16
CA GLY A 257 -4.25 9.61 24.67
C GLY A 257 -3.11 9.13 23.74
N LEU A 258 -3.04 9.63 22.51
CA LEU A 258 -2.08 9.17 21.52
C LEU A 258 -0.63 9.49 21.94
N THR A 259 0.20 8.44 21.89
CA THR A 259 1.65 8.52 22.06
C THR A 259 2.39 8.45 20.71
N THR A 260 1.80 7.77 19.73
CA THR A 260 2.41 7.51 18.44
C THR A 260 1.39 7.70 17.32
N ILE A 261 1.69 8.59 16.37
CA ILE A 261 0.90 8.88 15.18
C ILE A 261 1.80 8.73 13.95
N LEU A 262 1.50 7.75 13.12
CA LEU A 262 2.24 7.43 11.91
C LEU A 262 1.28 7.46 10.72
N LEU A 263 1.26 8.58 9.98
CA LEU A 263 0.38 8.83 8.83
C LEU A 263 1.18 9.12 7.55
N SER A 264 2.50 8.85 7.56
CA SER A 264 3.37 9.14 6.42
C SER A 264 2.99 8.33 5.18
N SER A 265 3.36 8.85 4.01
CA SER A 265 3.10 8.21 2.72
C SER A 265 1.62 7.94 2.47
N ASN A 266 0.83 9.03 2.51
CA ASN A 266 -0.58 9.10 2.18
C ASN A 266 -0.84 10.31 1.26
N ALA A 267 -2.10 10.67 1.07
CA ALA A 267 -2.50 11.84 0.29
C ALA A 267 -3.23 12.92 1.13
N PHE A 268 -2.98 12.97 2.46
CA PHE A 268 -3.59 13.98 3.33
C PHE A 268 -3.23 15.39 2.86
N SER A 269 -4.21 16.27 2.89
CA SER A 269 -4.12 17.66 2.43
C SER A 269 -4.65 18.63 3.50
N GLY A 270 -4.72 19.91 3.17
CA GLY A 270 -5.13 20.91 4.15
C GLY A 270 -4.02 21.26 5.14
N GLU A 271 -4.36 21.94 6.20
CA GLU A 271 -3.41 22.36 7.22
C GLU A 271 -3.30 21.33 8.34
N VAL A 272 -2.18 21.30 9.05
CA VAL A 272 -2.06 20.49 10.27
C VAL A 272 -2.90 21.17 11.35
N PRO A 273 -3.90 20.46 11.94
CA PRO A 273 -4.77 21.06 12.95
C PRO A 273 -3.99 21.56 14.19
N GLU A 274 -4.36 22.73 14.70
CA GLU A 274 -3.75 23.28 15.93
C GLU A 274 -3.96 22.37 17.15
N GLU A 275 -4.99 21.55 17.13
CA GLU A 275 -5.29 20.55 18.16
C GLU A 275 -4.16 19.53 18.34
N PHE A 276 -3.36 19.28 17.30
CA PHE A 276 -2.20 18.38 17.40
C PHE A 276 -1.15 18.95 18.38
N GLY A 277 -1.03 20.27 18.49
CA GLY A 277 -0.20 20.94 19.49
C GLY A 277 -0.68 20.78 20.94
N LYS A 278 -1.84 20.16 21.17
CA LYS A 278 -2.40 19.85 22.50
C LYS A 278 -2.23 18.40 22.94
N LEU A 279 -1.63 17.57 22.09
CA LEU A 279 -1.41 16.14 22.35
C LEU A 279 -0.22 15.89 23.28
N ASN A 280 -0.37 16.23 24.54
CA ASN A 280 0.73 16.28 25.53
C ASN A 280 1.45 14.93 25.76
N LEU A 281 0.83 13.80 25.45
CA LEU A 281 1.43 12.46 25.57
C LEU A 281 2.16 12.04 24.29
N LEU A 282 2.06 12.82 23.21
CA LEU A 282 2.62 12.47 21.92
C LEU A 282 4.15 12.46 21.96
N GLN A 283 4.73 11.29 21.65
CA GLN A 283 6.17 11.06 21.58
C GLN A 283 6.68 10.98 20.15
N HIS A 284 5.87 10.46 19.24
CA HIS A 284 6.26 10.17 17.86
C HIS A 284 5.20 10.65 16.89
N LEU A 285 5.54 11.63 16.03
CA LEU A 285 4.68 12.14 14.97
C LEU A 285 5.37 12.03 13.62
N ASP A 286 4.81 11.25 12.70
CA ASP A 286 5.26 11.16 11.31
C ASP A 286 4.11 11.46 10.35
N LEU A 287 4.14 12.66 9.77
CA LEU A 287 3.23 13.15 8.72
C LEU A 287 3.95 13.30 7.38
N SER A 288 5.14 12.76 7.21
CA SER A 288 5.95 12.96 6.02
C SER A 288 5.30 12.36 4.77
N ASN A 289 5.71 12.87 3.61
CA ASN A 289 5.25 12.39 2.31
C ASN A 289 3.72 12.41 2.19
N ASN A 290 3.15 13.61 2.33
CA ASN A 290 1.74 13.93 2.15
C ASN A 290 1.58 15.21 1.31
N ALA A 291 0.38 15.75 1.21
CA ALA A 291 0.08 17.01 0.50
C ALA A 291 -0.31 18.14 1.47
N LEU A 292 0.19 18.11 2.72
CA LEU A 292 -0.15 19.07 3.76
C LEU A 292 0.35 20.47 3.42
N THR A 293 -0.45 21.48 3.73
CA THR A 293 -0.22 22.89 3.41
C THR A 293 -0.21 23.77 4.67
N GLY A 294 -0.10 25.08 4.51
CA GLY A 294 -0.12 26.01 5.63
C GLY A 294 1.17 25.99 6.45
N THR A 295 1.13 26.67 7.58
CA THR A 295 2.26 26.74 8.53
C THR A 295 2.04 25.71 9.62
N PRO A 296 3.01 24.83 9.91
CA PRO A 296 2.84 23.86 10.99
C PRO A 296 2.65 24.58 12.34
N PRO A 297 1.73 24.11 13.20
CA PRO A 297 1.50 24.71 14.51
C PRO A 297 2.79 24.75 15.35
N ALA A 298 3.12 25.91 15.91
CA ALA A 298 4.33 26.10 16.72
C ALA A 298 4.34 25.17 17.95
N ASP A 299 3.18 24.90 18.52
CA ASP A 299 3.01 24.08 19.70
C ASP A 299 3.45 22.61 19.51
N LEU A 300 3.45 22.12 18.26
CA LEU A 300 4.00 20.79 17.95
C LEU A 300 5.46 20.61 18.38
N PHE A 301 6.25 21.68 18.21
CA PHE A 301 7.69 21.66 18.54
C PHE A 301 7.94 21.76 20.06
N SER A 302 6.94 22.23 20.81
CA SER A 302 7.03 22.48 22.25
C SER A 302 6.32 21.42 23.11
N LEU A 303 5.71 20.40 22.48
CA LEU A 303 5.05 19.31 23.20
C LEU A 303 6.00 18.68 24.23
N PRO A 304 5.53 18.41 25.45
CA PRO A 304 6.41 18.00 26.56
C PRO A 304 7.05 16.62 26.36
N SER A 305 6.36 15.71 25.63
CA SER A 305 6.80 14.33 25.46
C SER A 305 7.36 14.04 24.05
N ILE A 306 7.26 14.99 23.11
CA ILE A 306 7.66 14.77 21.71
C ILE A 306 9.16 14.52 21.61
N SER A 307 9.53 13.39 21.04
CA SER A 307 10.93 12.99 20.78
C SER A 307 11.27 12.93 19.30
N TYR A 308 10.27 12.63 18.46
CA TYR A 308 10.40 12.50 17.02
C TYR A 308 9.29 13.26 16.30
N LEU A 309 9.66 14.20 15.42
CA LEU A 309 8.77 15.02 14.62
C LEU A 309 9.24 14.99 13.17
N ASN A 310 8.45 14.38 12.29
CA ASN A 310 8.72 14.31 10.85
C ASN A 310 7.57 14.90 10.04
N LEU A 311 7.83 16.03 9.39
CA LEU A 311 6.92 16.76 8.51
C LEU A 311 7.49 16.87 7.08
N ALA A 312 8.54 16.13 6.76
CA ALA A 312 9.25 16.22 5.49
C ALA A 312 8.38 15.83 4.29
N PHE A 313 8.76 16.29 3.10
CA PHE A 313 8.06 15.93 1.84
C PHE A 313 6.57 16.27 1.88
N ASN A 314 6.27 17.56 2.15
CA ASN A 314 4.93 18.11 2.11
C ASN A 314 4.91 19.44 1.31
N VAL A 315 3.84 20.19 1.41
CA VAL A 315 3.66 21.49 0.76
C VAL A 315 3.54 22.61 1.81
N LEU A 316 4.08 22.37 3.02
CA LEU A 316 4.03 23.29 4.15
C LEU A 316 4.72 24.62 3.78
N SER A 317 4.15 25.73 4.18
CA SER A 317 4.58 27.08 3.81
C SER A 317 4.47 28.04 5.00
N GLY A 318 4.85 29.28 4.80
CA GLY A 318 4.88 30.25 5.89
C GLY A 318 6.18 30.21 6.69
N SER A 319 6.26 30.91 7.79
CA SER A 319 7.46 31.02 8.63
C SER A 319 7.17 30.55 10.05
N LEU A 320 8.11 29.75 10.61
CA LEU A 320 8.08 29.43 12.01
C LEU A 320 8.39 30.68 12.86
N PRO A 321 7.80 30.80 14.06
CA PRO A 321 8.10 31.93 14.97
C PRO A 321 9.58 31.98 15.37
N GLU A 322 10.20 33.14 15.34
CA GLU A 322 11.62 33.31 15.71
C GLU A 322 11.92 32.83 17.13
N HIS A 323 10.97 33.08 18.06
CA HIS A 323 11.07 32.68 19.48
C HIS A 323 10.38 31.37 19.79
N LEU A 324 10.50 30.37 18.87
CA LEU A 324 10.00 29.05 19.09
C LEU A 324 10.73 28.36 20.26
N ASN A 325 9.97 27.80 21.19
CA ASN A 325 10.50 26.99 22.28
C ASN A 325 10.36 25.51 21.90
N CYS A 326 11.48 24.81 21.76
CA CYS A 326 11.44 23.38 21.46
C CYS A 326 11.40 22.55 22.76
N GLY A 327 10.60 21.49 22.79
CA GLY A 327 10.53 20.54 23.90
C GLY A 327 11.91 19.97 24.26
N SER A 328 12.14 19.69 25.53
CA SER A 328 13.42 19.14 26.02
C SER A 328 13.71 17.75 25.46
N GLU A 329 12.68 16.95 25.24
CA GLU A 329 12.76 15.56 24.75
C GLU A 329 12.89 15.47 23.21
N LEU A 330 12.66 16.58 22.48
CA LEU A 330 12.66 16.60 21.02
C LEU A 330 14.07 16.34 20.48
N GLY A 331 14.35 15.11 20.10
CA GLY A 331 15.64 14.63 19.60
C GLY A 331 15.78 14.63 18.08
N PHE A 332 14.67 14.45 17.35
CA PHE A 332 14.66 14.41 15.91
C PHE A 332 13.58 15.32 15.32
N VAL A 333 13.98 16.19 14.38
CA VAL A 333 13.08 17.05 13.62
C VAL A 333 13.44 16.98 12.15
N ASP A 334 12.50 16.60 11.31
CA ASP A 334 12.65 16.66 9.84
C ASP A 334 11.51 17.51 9.25
N ILE A 335 11.87 18.68 8.74
CA ILE A 335 10.98 19.58 8.01
C ILE A 335 11.46 19.80 6.57
N SER A 336 12.36 18.93 6.09
CA SER A 336 12.93 19.03 4.74
C SER A 336 11.89 18.88 3.63
N ASP A 337 12.25 19.32 2.43
CA ASP A 337 11.43 19.20 1.23
C ASP A 337 9.99 19.73 1.40
N ASN A 338 9.93 21.02 1.80
CA ASN A 338 8.72 21.81 1.97
C ASN A 338 8.87 23.20 1.31
N ARG A 339 8.05 24.17 1.69
CA ARG A 339 8.08 25.58 1.18
C ARG A 339 8.16 26.59 2.32
N LEU A 340 8.76 26.21 3.45
CA LEU A 340 8.89 27.08 4.60
C LEU A 340 9.79 28.27 4.29
N LEU A 341 9.46 29.45 4.81
CA LEU A 341 10.10 30.73 4.58
C LEU A 341 10.70 31.29 5.89
N GLY A 342 11.54 32.33 5.78
CA GLY A 342 12.07 33.05 6.91
C GLY A 342 13.32 32.44 7.52
N MET A 343 13.64 32.84 8.74
CA MET A 343 14.79 32.30 9.47
C MET A 343 14.44 31.03 10.25
N LEU A 344 15.41 30.13 10.38
CA LEU A 344 15.26 28.97 11.21
C LEU A 344 15.28 29.40 12.70
N PRO A 345 14.28 29.01 13.50
CA PRO A 345 14.27 29.32 14.93
C PRO A 345 15.52 28.82 15.65
N SER A 346 15.99 29.57 16.66
CA SER A 346 17.23 29.26 17.38
C SER A 346 17.26 27.86 17.99
N CYS A 347 16.13 27.34 18.47
CA CYS A 347 16.03 26.01 19.04
C CYS A 347 16.15 24.87 18.00
N LEU A 348 15.99 25.17 16.70
CA LEU A 348 16.18 24.23 15.60
C LEU A 348 17.53 24.40 14.89
N ASN A 349 18.34 25.38 15.30
CA ASN A 349 19.67 25.60 14.73
C ASN A 349 20.63 24.51 15.20
N ALA A 350 21.38 23.91 14.24
CA ALA A 350 22.21 22.70 14.42
C ALA A 350 23.36 22.77 15.42
N SER A 351 23.49 23.86 16.19
CA SER A 351 24.56 24.02 17.19
C SER A 351 24.32 23.30 18.51
N SER A 352 23.19 22.60 18.71
CA SER A 352 22.98 21.79 19.91
C SER A 352 23.28 20.30 19.61
N ASP A 353 24.31 19.77 20.24
CA ASP A 353 24.80 18.38 20.09
C ASP A 353 23.78 17.26 20.42
N LYS A 354 22.57 17.62 20.75
CA LYS A 354 21.52 16.67 21.21
C LYS A 354 20.37 16.43 20.24
N ARG A 355 20.24 17.25 19.17
CA ARG A 355 19.07 17.19 18.28
C ARG A 355 19.50 17.05 16.83
N ILE A 356 18.90 16.10 16.12
CA ILE A 356 19.06 15.93 14.67
C ILE A 356 17.98 16.76 14.00
N VAL A 357 18.36 17.79 13.23
CA VAL A 357 17.44 18.66 12.51
C VAL A 357 17.77 18.61 11.02
N LYS A 358 16.74 18.33 10.20
CA LYS A 358 16.82 18.33 8.75
C LYS A 358 15.88 19.41 8.20
N VAL A 359 16.44 20.31 7.36
CA VAL A 359 15.76 21.51 6.86
C VAL A 359 15.98 21.78 5.37
N SER A 360 16.72 20.93 4.68
CA SER A 360 17.03 21.09 3.25
C SER A 360 15.76 21.13 2.39
N GLY A 361 15.84 21.67 1.18
CA GLY A 361 14.71 21.68 0.25
C GLY A 361 13.53 22.56 0.73
N ASN A 362 13.82 23.70 1.37
CA ASN A 362 12.86 24.73 1.76
C ASN A 362 13.21 26.07 1.10
N CYS A 363 12.66 27.16 1.61
CA CYS A 363 12.97 28.54 1.25
C CYS A 363 13.47 29.34 2.47
N LEU A 364 14.23 28.69 3.36
CA LEU A 364 14.75 29.29 4.58
C LEU A 364 15.98 30.17 4.27
N LEU A 365 16.13 31.25 5.03
CA LEU A 365 17.30 32.10 4.98
C LEU A 365 18.46 31.50 5.79
N ASP A 366 19.69 31.80 5.39
CA ASP A 366 20.92 31.42 6.12
C ASP A 366 21.14 29.89 6.34
N THR A 367 20.46 29.04 5.54
CA THR A 367 20.63 27.58 5.57
C THR A 367 21.09 27.03 4.21
N GLN A 368 21.85 25.93 4.23
CA GLN A 368 22.36 25.31 3.01
C GLN A 368 21.30 24.42 2.33
N TYR A 369 21.47 24.18 1.01
CA TYR A 369 20.65 23.25 0.22
C TYR A 369 19.16 23.62 0.18
N GLN A 370 18.84 24.91 0.03
CA GLN A 370 17.49 25.42 -0.12
C GLN A 370 17.07 25.46 -1.61
N HIS A 371 15.76 25.62 -1.86
CA HIS A 371 15.26 25.86 -3.21
C HIS A 371 15.82 27.14 -3.82
N SER A 372 15.81 27.23 -5.16
CA SER A 372 16.27 28.44 -5.85
C SER A 372 15.40 29.65 -5.50
N GLU A 373 15.99 30.84 -5.50
CA GLU A 373 15.28 32.10 -5.19
C GLU A 373 14.08 32.34 -6.11
N SER A 374 14.16 31.91 -7.38
CA SER A 374 13.06 32.00 -8.34
C SER A 374 11.88 31.12 -7.94
N TYR A 375 12.13 29.90 -7.47
CA TYR A 375 11.09 28.99 -6.97
C TYR A 375 10.41 29.56 -5.71
N CYS A 376 11.20 30.06 -4.77
CA CYS A 376 10.70 30.60 -3.52
C CYS A 376 9.87 31.91 -3.71
N LYS A 377 10.25 32.75 -4.67
CA LYS A 377 9.44 33.92 -5.07
C LYS A 377 8.11 33.51 -5.70
N GLN A 378 8.10 32.52 -6.54
CA GLN A 378 6.87 32.00 -7.17
C GLN A 378 5.90 31.38 -6.13
N ALA A 379 6.43 30.64 -5.18
CA ALA A 379 5.66 30.06 -4.08
C ALA A 379 5.01 31.14 -3.19
N SER A 380 5.71 32.27 -2.92
CA SER A 380 5.20 33.39 -2.13
C SER A 380 4.11 34.17 -2.86
N LEU A 381 4.19 34.27 -4.20
CA LEU A 381 3.20 34.95 -5.03
C LEU A 381 1.89 34.18 -5.18
N ALA A 382 1.96 32.82 -5.20
CA ALA A 382 0.77 31.99 -5.29
C ALA A 382 -0.18 32.17 -4.09
N LYS A 383 0.35 32.35 -2.88
CA LYS A 383 -0.46 32.65 -1.68
C LYS A 383 -1.20 33.99 -1.78
N LYS A 384 -0.62 35.01 -2.47
CA LYS A 384 -1.24 36.31 -2.66
C LYS A 384 -2.38 36.27 -3.68
N GLN A 385 -2.34 35.35 -4.64
CA GLN A 385 -3.35 35.23 -5.69
C GLN A 385 -4.60 34.42 -5.25
N THR A 386 -4.46 33.47 -4.33
CA THR A 386 -5.60 32.70 -3.78
C THR A 386 -6.48 33.58 -2.90
N THR A 387 -5.91 34.37 -2.01
CA THR A 387 -6.67 35.32 -1.16
C THR A 387 -7.42 36.38 -1.99
N GLY A 388 -6.82 36.87 -3.07
CA GLY A 388 -7.49 37.82 -3.97
C GLY A 388 -8.63 37.19 -4.78
N LYS A 389 -8.53 35.93 -5.20
CA LYS A 389 -9.58 35.23 -5.93
C LYS A 389 -10.76 34.84 -5.04
N GLU A 390 -10.53 34.42 -3.82
CA GLU A 390 -11.61 34.08 -2.88
C GLU A 390 -12.42 35.34 -2.51
N ILE A 391 -11.77 36.49 -2.26
CA ILE A 391 -12.46 37.76 -2.02
C ILE A 391 -13.22 38.21 -3.27
N ALA A 392 -12.66 38.06 -4.48
CA ALA A 392 -13.32 38.42 -5.73
C ALA A 392 -14.55 37.50 -6.01
N ILE A 393 -14.46 36.21 -5.71
CA ILE A 393 -15.59 35.25 -5.85
C ILE A 393 -16.66 35.60 -4.80
N LEU A 394 -16.29 35.90 -3.54
CA LEU A 394 -17.24 36.25 -2.49
C LEU A 394 -17.98 37.56 -2.85
N VAL A 395 -17.28 38.59 -3.32
CA VAL A 395 -17.87 39.86 -3.78
C VAL A 395 -18.76 39.64 -5.01
N GLY A 396 -18.35 38.79 -5.95
CA GLY A 396 -19.15 38.41 -7.13
C GLY A 396 -20.43 37.67 -6.77
N VAL A 397 -20.37 36.71 -5.84
CA VAL A 397 -21.54 35.96 -5.37
C VAL A 397 -22.50 36.84 -4.58
N VAL A 398 -21.99 37.63 -3.63
CA VAL A 398 -22.83 38.55 -2.87
C VAL A 398 -23.46 39.62 -3.78
N GLY A 399 -22.70 40.19 -4.70
CA GLY A 399 -23.23 41.15 -5.71
C GLY A 399 -24.30 40.51 -6.61
N GLY A 400 -24.07 39.28 -7.05
CA GLY A 400 -25.05 38.50 -7.86
C GLY A 400 -26.34 38.22 -7.11
N ILE A 401 -26.27 37.84 -5.82
CA ILE A 401 -27.45 37.62 -4.96
C ILE A 401 -28.24 38.92 -4.78
N VAL A 402 -27.58 40.04 -4.54
CA VAL A 402 -28.24 41.37 -4.38
C VAL A 402 -28.96 41.76 -5.66
N ILE A 403 -28.33 41.56 -6.84
CA ILE A 403 -28.95 41.84 -8.14
C ILE A 403 -30.17 40.95 -8.37
N LEU A 404 -30.07 39.65 -8.03
CA LEU A 404 -31.17 38.70 -8.15
C LEU A 404 -32.36 39.09 -7.25
N VAL A 405 -32.11 39.48 -6.02
CA VAL A 405 -33.16 39.90 -5.08
C VAL A 405 -33.84 41.17 -5.56
N VAL A 406 -33.07 42.17 -6.05
CA VAL A 406 -33.64 43.39 -6.64
C VAL A 406 -34.46 43.05 -7.88
N PHE A 407 -33.99 42.19 -8.75
CA PHE A 407 -34.72 41.75 -9.94
C PHE A 407 -36.04 41.05 -9.58
N LEU A 408 -36.01 40.14 -8.60
CA LEU A 408 -37.22 39.47 -8.10
C LEU A 408 -38.20 40.45 -7.45
N ALA A 409 -37.71 41.44 -6.72
CA ALA A 409 -38.56 42.48 -6.16
C ALA A 409 -39.23 43.35 -7.25
N VAL A 410 -38.50 43.69 -8.31
CA VAL A 410 -39.07 44.42 -9.49
C VAL A 410 -40.07 43.54 -10.23
N VAL A 411 -39.79 42.24 -10.44
CA VAL A 411 -40.74 41.33 -11.08
C VAL A 411 -42.00 41.15 -10.22
N LEU A 412 -41.88 41.06 -8.89
CA LEU A 412 -43.00 40.98 -7.96
C LEU A 412 -43.84 42.29 -8.02
N LEU A 413 -43.20 43.45 -8.06
CA LEU A 413 -43.89 44.74 -8.22
C LEU A 413 -44.64 44.85 -9.55
N ILE A 414 -44.04 44.37 -10.65
CA ILE A 414 -44.68 44.29 -11.95
C ILE A 414 -45.85 43.28 -11.92
N PHE A 415 -45.68 42.13 -11.26
CA PHE A 415 -46.72 41.11 -11.09
C PHE A 415 -47.90 41.64 -10.26
N CYS A 416 -47.61 42.30 -9.14
CA CYS A 416 -48.63 42.95 -8.31
C CYS A 416 -49.37 44.07 -9.06
N ARG A 417 -48.69 44.85 -9.92
CA ARG A 417 -49.34 45.83 -10.78
C ARG A 417 -50.16 45.18 -11.93
N ARG A 418 -49.80 44.00 -12.40
CA ARG A 418 -50.57 43.25 -13.44
C ARG A 418 -51.72 42.46 -12.87
N GLN A 419 -51.73 42.05 -11.59
CA GLN A 419 -52.87 41.41 -10.98
C GLN A 419 -54.08 42.32 -10.72
N HIS A 420 -53.86 43.65 -10.76
CA HIS A 420 -54.99 44.59 -10.67
C HIS A 420 -55.72 44.87 -12.03
N ALA A 421 -55.32 44.18 -13.08
CA ALA A 421 -55.95 44.30 -14.38
C ALA A 421 -55.97 42.94 -15.08
N ARG A 422 -56.96 42.12 -14.74
CA ARG A 422 -57.60 41.10 -15.59
C ARG A 422 -58.02 39.85 -14.76
N HIS A 423 -59.29 39.90 -14.41
CA HIS A 423 -60.12 38.72 -14.39
C HIS A 423 -60.35 38.25 -15.83
N ASP A 424 -60.45 36.95 -15.99
CA ASP A 424 -61.10 36.11 -16.99
C ASP A 424 -60.21 35.35 -18.00
N VAL A 425 -60.55 34.04 -18.00
CA VAL A 425 -60.76 33.06 -19.04
C VAL A 425 -59.65 32.02 -19.29
N ASP A 426 -59.97 30.84 -18.76
CA ASP A 426 -60.00 29.48 -19.32
C ASP A 426 -58.81 28.81 -20.00
N ARG A 427 -58.44 27.68 -19.41
CA ARG A 427 -58.40 26.26 -19.90
C ARG A 427 -57.67 25.97 -21.20
N TYR A 428 -56.74 25.08 -21.17
CA TYR A 428 -56.72 23.69 -21.66
C TYR A 428 -55.32 23.08 -21.82
N MET A 429 -55.16 21.91 -21.18
CA MET A 429 -54.62 20.61 -21.64
C MET A 429 -53.18 20.42 -22.12
N PHE A 430 -52.58 19.40 -21.47
CA PHE A 430 -51.45 18.50 -21.82
C PHE A 430 -51.60 17.86 -23.22
N PRO A 431 -50.58 17.20 -23.81
CA PRO A 431 -49.81 16.13 -23.19
C PRO A 431 -48.32 15.98 -23.63
N LYS A 432 -47.56 15.35 -22.76
CA LYS A 432 -46.63 14.23 -22.82
C LYS A 432 -46.03 13.82 -24.17
N VAL A 433 -44.72 13.80 -24.29
CA VAL A 433 -43.95 12.72 -24.95
C VAL A 433 -42.58 12.54 -24.25
N VAL A 434 -42.33 11.29 -23.91
CA VAL A 434 -41.10 10.67 -23.44
C VAL A 434 -40.22 10.39 -24.65
N GLN A 435 -38.92 10.64 -24.55
CA GLN A 435 -37.92 9.79 -25.22
C GLN A 435 -36.61 9.76 -24.47
N ASP A 436 -36.34 8.57 -24.10
CA ASP A 436 -35.14 7.97 -23.57
C ASP A 436 -34.00 7.98 -24.62
N ASN A 437 -32.79 8.31 -24.22
CA ASN A 437 -31.59 7.82 -24.88
C ASN A 437 -30.43 7.79 -23.89
N GLY A 438 -30.11 6.59 -23.47
CA GLY A 438 -28.99 6.27 -22.66
C GLY A 438 -27.65 6.52 -23.37
N GLN A 439 -26.74 7.12 -22.63
CA GLN A 439 -25.31 7.00 -22.88
C GLN A 439 -24.59 6.57 -21.60
N PRO A 440 -23.58 5.69 -21.70
CA PRO A 440 -22.94 5.13 -20.51
C PRO A 440 -22.07 6.18 -19.80
N ASN A 441 -22.31 6.34 -18.52
CA ASN A 441 -21.48 7.14 -17.63
C ASN A 441 -20.07 6.53 -17.54
N ILE A 442 -19.11 7.22 -18.14
CA ILE A 442 -17.69 7.03 -17.84
C ILE A 442 -17.47 7.61 -16.44
N SER A 443 -17.00 6.80 -15.50
CA SER A 443 -16.87 7.19 -14.10
C SER A 443 -15.94 8.41 -13.95
N ALA A 444 -16.29 9.32 -13.05
CA ALA A 444 -15.51 10.53 -12.72
C ALA A 444 -14.08 10.21 -12.28
N GLU A 445 -13.86 9.00 -11.80
CA GLU A 445 -12.57 8.44 -11.37
C GLU A 445 -11.59 8.24 -12.54
N LEU A 446 -12.09 7.82 -13.71
CA LEU A 446 -11.28 7.70 -14.94
C LEU A 446 -10.83 9.06 -15.47
N LEU A 447 -11.64 10.09 -15.29
CA LEU A 447 -11.31 11.48 -15.69
C LEU A 447 -10.33 12.15 -14.70
N ALA A 448 -10.39 11.84 -13.42
CA ALA A 448 -9.45 12.33 -12.42
C ALA A 448 -8.05 11.73 -12.63
N ASN A 449 -7.98 10.42 -12.88
CA ASN A 449 -6.72 9.72 -13.17
C ASN A 449 -6.09 10.17 -14.51
N ALA A 450 -6.91 10.46 -15.53
CA ALA A 450 -6.43 11.03 -16.79
C ALA A 450 -5.85 12.46 -16.62
N ARG A 451 -6.34 13.25 -15.66
CA ARG A 451 -5.81 14.58 -15.36
C ARG A 451 -4.45 14.52 -14.64
N ILE A 452 -4.26 13.59 -13.70
CA ILE A 452 -2.98 13.40 -13.01
C ILE A 452 -1.90 12.95 -14.01
N ILE A 453 -2.24 12.01 -14.91
CA ILE A 453 -1.34 11.55 -15.97
C ILE A 453 -0.99 12.69 -16.94
N SER A 454 -1.91 13.58 -17.27
CA SER A 454 -1.64 14.71 -18.15
C SER A 454 -0.79 15.82 -17.51
N GLN A 455 -0.83 15.99 -16.19
CA GLN A 455 -0.03 16.97 -15.47
C GLN A 455 1.42 16.50 -15.26
N THR A 456 1.65 15.20 -15.03
CA THR A 456 3.01 14.63 -14.98
C THR A 456 3.67 14.58 -16.35
N THR A 457 2.90 14.46 -17.43
CA THR A 457 3.43 14.54 -18.82
C THR A 457 3.82 15.97 -19.21
N ALA A 458 3.18 16.99 -18.63
CA ALA A 458 3.47 18.39 -18.96
C ALA A 458 4.78 18.93 -18.33
N LEU A 459 5.31 18.30 -17.30
CA LEU A 459 6.55 18.69 -16.62
C LEU A 459 7.82 17.99 -17.14
N GLY A 460 7.69 17.01 -18.07
CA GLY A 460 8.79 16.20 -18.60
C GLY A 460 9.04 16.28 -20.11
N SER A 461 8.28 17.06 -20.89
CA SER A 461 8.38 17.02 -22.35
C SER A 461 8.97 18.27 -23.00
N GLN A 462 10.26 18.47 -22.82
CA GLN A 462 11.05 19.08 -23.90
C GLN A 462 11.99 17.99 -24.44
N GLY A 463 11.58 17.31 -25.53
CA GLY A 463 12.47 16.52 -26.37
C GLY A 463 12.39 14.98 -26.30
N ALA A 464 11.46 14.36 -25.59
CA ALA A 464 11.36 12.89 -25.65
C ALA A 464 10.65 12.44 -26.95
N PRO A 465 11.23 11.49 -27.71
CA PRO A 465 10.62 10.98 -28.94
C PRO A 465 9.26 10.32 -28.63
N SER A 466 8.25 10.62 -29.47
CA SER A 466 6.91 10.05 -29.34
C SER A 466 6.95 8.56 -29.70
N TYR A 467 6.18 7.73 -28.98
CA TYR A 467 5.97 6.33 -29.34
C TYR A 467 5.34 6.20 -30.73
N ARG A 468 5.90 5.34 -31.58
CA ARG A 468 5.41 5.11 -32.94
C ARG A 468 5.54 3.64 -33.39
N VAL A 469 4.87 3.29 -34.47
CA VAL A 469 5.08 2.03 -35.17
C VAL A 469 6.24 2.22 -36.16
N PHE A 470 7.16 1.29 -36.18
CA PHE A 470 8.29 1.24 -37.10
C PHE A 470 7.97 0.28 -38.23
N SER A 471 8.51 0.53 -39.44
CA SER A 471 8.46 -0.44 -40.54
C SER A 471 9.61 -1.45 -40.40
N MET A 472 9.47 -2.59 -41.05
CA MET A 472 10.54 -3.61 -41.05
C MET A 472 11.78 -3.12 -41.77
N GLU A 473 11.60 -2.44 -42.91
CA GLU A 473 12.68 -1.85 -43.69
C GLU A 473 13.51 -0.85 -42.88
N GLU A 474 12.82 0.00 -42.07
CA GLU A 474 13.51 0.97 -41.20
C GLU A 474 14.36 0.27 -40.13
N LEU A 475 13.86 -0.86 -39.58
CA LEU A 475 14.62 -1.61 -38.59
C LEU A 475 15.78 -2.42 -39.19
N GLU A 476 15.63 -2.97 -40.38
CA GLU A 476 16.67 -3.64 -41.13
C GLU A 476 17.79 -2.67 -41.50
N GLU A 477 17.45 -1.48 -41.99
CA GLU A 477 18.42 -0.44 -42.28
C GLU A 477 19.16 0.02 -41.02
N ALA A 478 18.39 0.29 -39.91
CA ALA A 478 18.95 0.74 -38.63
C ALA A 478 19.94 -0.27 -38.03
N THR A 479 19.72 -1.58 -38.22
CA THR A 479 20.48 -2.67 -37.59
C THR A 479 21.42 -3.41 -38.57
N GLU A 480 21.62 -2.87 -39.77
CA GLU A 480 22.41 -3.51 -40.85
C GLU A 480 21.90 -4.95 -41.13
N ILE A 481 20.57 -5.10 -41.30
CA ILE A 481 19.87 -6.39 -41.53
C ILE A 481 20.11 -7.36 -40.35
N PHE A 482 20.04 -6.84 -39.11
CA PHE A 482 20.25 -7.61 -37.87
C PHE A 482 21.62 -8.35 -37.85
N ASP A 483 22.66 -7.71 -38.38
CA ASP A 483 24.01 -8.29 -38.43
C ASP A 483 24.51 -8.64 -37.01
N LYS A 484 25.40 -9.66 -36.97
CA LYS A 484 26.01 -10.10 -35.70
C LYS A 484 26.88 -9.03 -35.06
N SER A 485 27.40 -8.07 -35.82
CA SER A 485 28.19 -6.95 -35.28
C SER A 485 27.31 -5.96 -34.47
N ALA A 486 26.04 -5.89 -34.79
CA ALA A 486 25.04 -5.08 -34.08
C ALA A 486 24.45 -5.77 -32.85
N LEU A 487 24.72 -7.08 -32.65
CA LEU A 487 24.15 -7.85 -31.52
C LEU A 487 24.74 -7.39 -30.19
N LEU A 488 23.88 -6.86 -29.30
CA LEU A 488 24.23 -6.44 -27.94
C LEU A 488 24.14 -7.59 -26.94
N GLY A 489 23.24 -8.54 -27.15
CA GLY A 489 23.04 -9.68 -26.28
C GLY A 489 21.93 -10.61 -26.75
N GLU A 490 21.99 -11.84 -26.28
CA GLU A 490 20.99 -12.89 -26.50
C GLU A 490 20.66 -13.54 -25.17
N GLY A 491 19.38 -13.72 -24.85
CA GLY A 491 18.93 -14.27 -23.59
C GLY A 491 17.59 -14.99 -23.73
N SER A 492 17.03 -15.42 -22.60
CA SER A 492 15.74 -16.13 -22.56
C SER A 492 14.56 -15.30 -23.12
N ILE A 493 14.74 -14.01 -23.29
CA ILE A 493 13.71 -13.07 -23.76
C ILE A 493 14.07 -12.51 -25.15
N GLY A 494 14.74 -13.30 -25.99
CA GLY A 494 15.10 -12.93 -27.36
C GLY A 494 16.46 -12.24 -27.51
N LYS A 495 16.69 -11.68 -28.71
CA LYS A 495 17.93 -11.01 -29.10
C LYS A 495 17.77 -9.50 -29.05
N ILE A 496 18.84 -8.79 -28.72
CA ILE A 496 18.87 -7.32 -28.68
C ILE A 496 19.97 -6.84 -29.62
N TYR A 497 19.62 -5.94 -30.54
CA TYR A 497 20.52 -5.33 -31.52
C TYR A 497 20.64 -3.83 -31.25
N LYS A 498 21.84 -3.28 -31.50
CA LYS A 498 22.07 -1.84 -31.55
C LYS A 498 21.67 -1.35 -32.94
N GLY A 499 20.81 -0.35 -33.02
CA GLY A 499 20.45 0.30 -34.28
C GLY A 499 20.77 1.78 -34.28
N LYS A 500 20.86 2.35 -35.48
CA LYS A 500 21.01 3.78 -35.73
C LYS A 500 19.97 4.22 -36.74
N LEU A 501 18.98 4.99 -36.29
CA LEU A 501 17.95 5.52 -37.17
C LEU A 501 18.45 6.58 -38.12
N GLU A 502 17.76 6.86 -39.24
CA GLU A 502 18.10 7.89 -40.22
C GLU A 502 18.39 9.27 -39.61
N ASN A 503 17.65 9.64 -38.55
CA ASN A 503 17.85 10.90 -37.81
C ASN A 503 19.13 10.91 -36.95
N GLY A 504 19.93 9.85 -36.98
CA GLY A 504 21.16 9.69 -36.22
C GLY A 504 20.98 9.18 -34.78
N THR A 505 19.72 8.97 -34.32
CA THR A 505 19.47 8.47 -32.95
C THR A 505 19.82 7.00 -32.84
N TYR A 506 20.58 6.65 -31.78
CA TYR A 506 20.83 5.24 -31.45
C TYR A 506 19.67 4.62 -30.70
N VAL A 507 19.30 3.39 -31.05
CA VAL A 507 18.23 2.62 -30.47
C VAL A 507 18.69 1.21 -30.11
N ALA A 508 17.97 0.56 -29.18
CA ALA A 508 18.11 -0.86 -28.91
C ALA A 508 16.85 -1.59 -29.40
N VAL A 509 17.03 -2.49 -30.38
CA VAL A 509 15.94 -3.23 -31.01
C VAL A 509 15.94 -4.65 -30.45
N ARG A 510 14.85 -5.03 -29.76
CA ARG A 510 14.68 -6.38 -29.21
C ARG A 510 13.78 -7.20 -30.10
N GLU A 511 14.26 -8.33 -30.57
CA GLU A 511 13.52 -9.32 -31.32
C GLU A 511 12.89 -10.35 -30.40
N LEU A 512 11.57 -10.55 -30.52
CA LEU A 512 10.79 -11.53 -29.78
C LEU A 512 10.04 -12.43 -30.78
N THR A 513 9.87 -13.70 -30.41
CA THR A 513 9.09 -14.69 -31.18
C THR A 513 7.76 -14.92 -30.47
N VAL A 514 6.63 -14.67 -31.16
CA VAL A 514 5.29 -14.77 -30.57
C VAL A 514 4.40 -15.66 -31.43
N HIS A 515 3.65 -16.58 -30.83
CA HIS A 515 2.73 -17.45 -31.56
C HIS A 515 1.55 -16.68 -32.17
N ARG A 516 1.16 -17.00 -33.40
CA ARG A 516 0.13 -16.30 -34.20
C ARG A 516 -1.26 -16.23 -33.52
N ARG A 517 -1.59 -17.19 -32.65
CA ARG A 517 -2.85 -17.22 -31.91
C ARG A 517 -2.96 -16.13 -30.82
N CYS A 518 -1.85 -15.51 -30.45
CA CYS A 518 -1.79 -14.45 -29.45
C CYS A 518 -1.93 -13.04 -30.04
N THR A 519 -1.99 -12.89 -31.35
CA THR A 519 -2.00 -11.60 -32.07
C THR A 519 -3.36 -10.92 -32.15
N SER A 520 -4.39 -11.39 -31.45
CA SER A 520 -5.69 -10.75 -31.43
C SER A 520 -5.67 -9.44 -30.60
N TRP A 521 -6.75 -8.72 -30.62
CA TRP A 521 -7.04 -7.40 -30.06
C TRP A 521 -6.31 -7.03 -28.74
N ASN A 522 -6.03 -8.00 -27.90
CA ASN A 522 -5.29 -7.84 -26.62
C ASN A 522 -3.84 -7.34 -26.80
N PHE A 523 -3.16 -7.68 -27.90
CA PHE A 523 -1.76 -7.28 -28.11
C PHE A 523 -1.62 -5.76 -28.30
N LYS A 524 -2.47 -5.16 -29.11
CA LYS A 524 -2.46 -3.71 -29.34
C LYS A 524 -2.73 -2.94 -28.05
N LEU A 525 -3.64 -3.44 -27.21
CA LEU A 525 -3.93 -2.86 -25.91
C LEU A 525 -2.71 -2.94 -24.97
N ARG A 526 -1.97 -4.05 -24.99
CA ARG A 526 -0.75 -4.26 -24.18
C ARG A 526 0.38 -3.34 -24.63
N MET A 527 0.55 -3.15 -25.93
CA MET A 527 1.54 -2.22 -26.49
C MET A 527 1.21 -0.77 -26.14
N ASP A 528 -0.08 -0.40 -26.20
CA ASP A 528 -0.55 0.91 -25.77
C ASP A 528 -0.28 1.14 -24.26
N LEU A 529 -0.49 0.11 -23.45
CA LEU A 529 -0.17 0.16 -22.02
C LEU A 529 1.34 0.36 -21.77
N LEU A 530 2.19 -0.46 -22.39
CA LEU A 530 3.66 -0.38 -22.23
C LEU A 530 4.22 0.95 -22.73
N SER A 531 3.61 1.54 -23.77
CA SER A 531 4.02 2.84 -24.32
C SER A 531 3.84 3.99 -23.33
N LYS A 532 2.96 3.82 -22.33
CA LYS A 532 2.66 4.83 -21.28
C LYS A 532 3.62 4.78 -20.10
N PHE A 533 4.46 3.74 -20.00
CA PHE A 533 5.42 3.60 -18.92
C PHE A 533 6.60 4.55 -19.13
N ARG A 534 6.49 5.77 -18.57
CA ARG A 534 7.49 6.83 -18.65
C ARG A 534 7.98 7.18 -17.25
N HIS A 535 9.24 6.89 -16.97
CA HIS A 535 9.87 7.21 -15.68
C HIS A 535 11.38 7.43 -15.88
N PRO A 536 12.02 8.38 -15.17
CA PRO A 536 13.45 8.67 -15.35
C PRO A 536 14.38 7.47 -15.17
N HIS A 537 13.96 6.51 -14.34
CA HIS A 537 14.70 5.27 -14.06
C HIS A 537 14.17 4.04 -14.82
N LEU A 538 13.38 4.22 -15.89
CA LEU A 538 12.99 3.17 -16.82
C LEU A 538 13.59 3.44 -18.20
N VAL A 539 13.99 2.39 -18.91
CA VAL A 539 14.38 2.50 -20.32
C VAL A 539 13.15 2.77 -21.16
N SER A 540 13.13 3.86 -21.91
CA SER A 540 11.95 4.29 -22.66
C SER A 540 11.67 3.40 -23.85
N LEU A 541 10.45 2.88 -23.98
CA LEU A 541 9.96 2.21 -25.19
C LEU A 541 9.60 3.28 -26.23
N LEU A 542 10.27 3.27 -27.37
CA LEU A 542 10.08 4.24 -28.48
C LEU A 542 9.06 3.76 -29.50
N GLY A 543 8.85 2.46 -29.63
CA GLY A 543 7.88 1.88 -30.55
C GLY A 543 8.01 0.39 -30.74
N HIS A 544 7.30 -0.12 -31.74
CA HIS A 544 7.32 -1.55 -32.11
C HIS A 544 7.17 -1.74 -33.61
N CYS A 545 7.54 -2.94 -34.08
CA CYS A 545 7.24 -3.45 -35.41
C CYS A 545 6.74 -4.90 -35.29
N ILE A 546 5.78 -5.26 -36.10
CA ILE A 546 5.29 -6.66 -36.23
C ILE A 546 5.61 -7.09 -37.65
N ASP A 547 6.37 -8.17 -37.77
CA ASP A 547 6.67 -8.81 -39.06
C ASP A 547 5.65 -9.92 -39.31
N ASP A 548 4.69 -9.66 -40.19
CA ASP A 548 3.62 -10.58 -40.55
C ASP A 548 4.02 -11.60 -41.61
N GLY A 549 5.31 -11.70 -41.96
CA GLY A 549 5.95 -12.64 -42.90
C GLY A 549 5.07 -13.04 -44.07
N VAL A 550 5.30 -12.48 -45.24
CA VAL A 550 4.61 -12.87 -46.48
C VAL A 550 5.11 -14.25 -46.91
N GLN A 551 4.24 -15.28 -46.90
CA GLN A 551 4.43 -16.61 -47.51
C GLN A 551 5.25 -17.66 -46.69
N ASP A 552 4.86 -17.93 -45.45
CA ASP A 552 5.10 -19.29 -44.95
C ASP A 552 3.98 -19.66 -43.95
N ASP A 553 3.61 -20.96 -43.95
CA ASP A 553 2.56 -21.54 -43.08
C ASP A 553 3.02 -21.58 -41.60
N SER A 554 3.91 -20.64 -41.23
CA SER A 554 4.46 -20.54 -39.88
C SER A 554 3.43 -19.96 -38.92
N THR A 555 3.22 -20.64 -37.82
CA THR A 555 2.30 -20.28 -36.74
C THR A 555 2.85 -19.16 -35.83
N VAL A 556 3.93 -18.50 -36.24
CA VAL A 556 4.72 -17.59 -35.39
C VAL A 556 4.97 -16.26 -36.06
N HIS A 557 4.75 -15.13 -35.35
CA HIS A 557 5.13 -13.80 -35.77
C HIS A 557 6.41 -13.33 -35.08
N ARG A 558 7.20 -12.51 -35.76
CA ARG A 558 8.34 -11.81 -35.17
C ARG A 558 7.88 -10.44 -34.69
N LEU A 559 8.14 -10.13 -33.43
CA LEU A 559 7.83 -8.84 -32.83
C LEU A 559 9.14 -8.14 -32.48
N PHE A 560 9.27 -6.89 -32.90
CA PHE A 560 10.42 -6.05 -32.57
C PHE A 560 9.97 -4.91 -31.65
N LEU A 561 10.63 -4.76 -30.52
CA LEU A 561 10.45 -3.66 -29.58
C LEU A 561 11.65 -2.71 -29.68
N VAL A 562 11.38 -1.42 -29.89
CA VAL A 562 12.41 -0.40 -30.07
C VAL A 562 12.50 0.45 -28.81
N TYR A 563 13.66 0.43 -28.18
CA TYR A 563 13.97 1.17 -26.94
C TYR A 563 15.03 2.25 -27.18
N GLU A 564 15.11 3.24 -26.27
CA GLU A 564 16.26 4.13 -26.20
C GLU A 564 17.54 3.32 -25.96
N PHE A 565 18.64 3.70 -26.61
CA PHE A 565 19.94 3.07 -26.39
C PHE A 565 20.68 3.70 -25.21
N ILE A 566 21.10 2.88 -24.23
CA ILE A 566 21.83 3.33 -23.04
C ILE A 566 23.30 2.97 -23.19
N PRO A 567 24.23 3.97 -23.28
CA PRO A 567 25.57 3.75 -23.78
C PRO A 567 26.55 3.11 -22.78
N CYS A 568 26.38 3.26 -21.47
CA CYS A 568 27.37 2.85 -20.48
C CYS A 568 27.26 1.39 -20.02
N GLY A 569 26.37 0.60 -20.65
CA GLY A 569 26.21 -0.83 -20.37
C GLY A 569 25.44 -1.12 -19.09
N ASN A 570 25.54 -2.37 -18.61
CA ASN A 570 24.78 -2.84 -17.47
C ASN A 570 25.55 -2.72 -16.15
N PHE A 571 24.80 -2.71 -15.05
CA PHE A 571 25.34 -2.55 -13.69
C PHE A 571 26.24 -3.73 -13.30
N ARG A 572 25.99 -4.95 -13.79
CA ARG A 572 26.83 -6.12 -13.53
C ARG A 572 28.24 -5.92 -14.07
N ALA A 573 28.35 -5.47 -15.31
CA ALA A 573 29.65 -5.18 -15.92
C ALA A 573 30.40 -4.09 -15.15
N ARG A 574 29.68 -3.05 -14.71
CA ARG A 574 30.24 -1.95 -13.90
C ARG A 574 30.65 -2.36 -12.49
N LEU A 575 30.01 -3.35 -11.91
CA LEU A 575 30.42 -3.92 -10.61
C LEU A 575 31.70 -4.75 -10.72
N SER A 576 31.92 -5.37 -11.87
CA SER A 576 33.12 -6.19 -12.19
C SER A 576 34.29 -5.39 -12.73
N GLU A 577 34.12 -4.08 -12.95
CA GLU A 577 35.17 -3.19 -13.48
C GLU A 577 36.28 -3.01 -12.44
N THR A 578 37.53 -3.27 -12.86
CA THR A 578 38.71 -3.13 -12.00
C THR A 578 39.58 -1.92 -12.37
N THR A 579 39.25 -1.21 -13.46
CA THR A 579 40.03 -0.09 -13.98
C THR A 579 39.96 1.11 -13.03
N PRO A 580 41.09 1.64 -12.52
CA PRO A 580 41.10 2.83 -11.67
C PRO A 580 40.39 4.01 -12.36
N GLY A 581 39.46 4.65 -11.63
CA GLY A 581 38.63 5.76 -12.13
C GLY A 581 37.30 5.35 -12.80
N LYS A 582 37.08 4.05 -13.05
CA LYS A 582 35.80 3.52 -13.56
C LYS A 582 35.05 2.69 -12.54
N VAL A 583 35.67 2.37 -11.42
CA VAL A 583 35.05 1.61 -10.32
C VAL A 583 33.98 2.46 -9.63
N LEU A 584 32.76 1.94 -9.53
CA LEU A 584 31.68 2.58 -8.78
C LEU A 584 32.01 2.59 -7.28
N ASN A 585 32.08 3.77 -6.70
CA ASN A 585 32.21 3.93 -5.26
C ASN A 585 30.93 3.52 -4.52
N TRP A 586 30.95 3.47 -3.19
CA TRP A 586 29.79 3.05 -2.40
C TRP A 586 28.58 3.99 -2.58
N SER A 587 28.81 5.29 -2.68
CA SER A 587 27.76 6.29 -2.92
C SER A 587 27.07 6.07 -4.27
N ASP A 588 27.86 5.80 -5.33
CA ASP A 588 27.31 5.55 -6.67
C ASP A 588 26.47 4.27 -6.70
N ARG A 589 26.93 3.20 -6.03
CA ARG A 589 26.17 1.95 -5.91
C ARG A 589 24.83 2.17 -5.18
N LEU A 590 24.84 2.96 -4.12
CA LEU A 590 23.61 3.32 -3.39
C LEU A 590 22.67 4.15 -4.24
N ALA A 591 23.19 5.14 -5.01
CA ALA A 591 22.40 5.94 -5.94
C ALA A 591 21.72 5.07 -7.02
N VAL A 592 22.44 4.09 -7.56
CA VAL A 592 21.90 3.10 -8.51
C VAL A 592 20.73 2.33 -7.87
N LEU A 593 20.91 1.81 -6.64
CA LEU A 593 19.87 1.05 -5.94
C LEU A 593 18.65 1.90 -5.65
N ILE A 594 18.82 3.16 -5.25
CA ILE A 594 17.71 4.10 -5.03
C ILE A 594 16.96 4.37 -6.33
N GLY A 595 17.68 4.58 -7.45
CA GLY A 595 17.07 4.76 -8.76
C GLY A 595 16.23 3.57 -9.20
N VAL A 596 16.75 2.36 -9.02
CA VAL A 596 16.05 1.10 -9.31
C VAL A 596 14.83 0.94 -8.41
N ALA A 597 14.94 1.23 -7.11
CA ALA A 597 13.80 1.17 -6.18
C ALA A 597 12.69 2.12 -6.61
N LYS A 598 13.00 3.34 -7.07
CA LYS A 598 12.02 4.29 -7.62
C LYS A 598 11.33 3.75 -8.88
N ALA A 599 12.07 3.13 -9.79
CA ALA A 599 11.52 2.51 -11.00
C ALA A 599 10.56 1.36 -10.65
N VAL A 600 10.96 0.48 -9.74
CA VAL A 600 10.13 -0.63 -9.26
C VAL A 600 8.87 -0.12 -8.56
N HIS A 601 9.02 0.88 -7.69
CA HIS A 601 7.89 1.52 -7.04
C HIS A 601 6.89 2.08 -8.07
N PHE A 602 7.37 2.81 -9.08
CA PHE A 602 6.53 3.32 -10.17
C PHE A 602 5.80 2.22 -10.92
N LEU A 603 6.47 1.09 -11.27
CA LEU A 603 5.83 -0.03 -11.95
C LEU A 603 4.74 -0.71 -11.11
N HIS A 604 4.86 -0.65 -9.78
CA HIS A 604 3.90 -1.26 -8.87
C HIS A 604 2.74 -0.32 -8.50
N THR A 605 2.96 0.99 -8.48
CA THR A 605 2.00 1.96 -7.96
C THR A 605 1.57 3.03 -8.96
N GLY A 606 2.46 3.38 -9.90
CA GLY A 606 2.25 4.45 -10.87
C GLY A 606 1.58 4.00 -12.18
N VAL A 607 1.29 2.71 -12.35
CA VAL A 607 0.68 2.12 -13.58
C VAL A 607 -0.54 1.28 -13.24
N ILE A 608 -1.55 1.35 -14.10
CA ILE A 608 -2.80 0.58 -13.93
C ILE A 608 -3.05 -0.23 -15.22
N PRO A 609 -3.10 -1.59 -15.16
CA PRO A 609 -2.81 -2.44 -13.98
C PRO A 609 -1.32 -2.41 -13.58
N PRO A 610 -0.99 -2.61 -12.30
CA PRO A 610 0.40 -2.66 -11.85
C PRO A 610 1.17 -3.74 -12.58
N SER A 611 2.41 -3.43 -13.00
CA SER A 611 3.29 -4.41 -13.65
C SER A 611 4.13 -5.12 -12.60
N PHE A 612 3.80 -6.37 -12.32
CA PHE A 612 4.53 -7.26 -11.42
C PHE A 612 5.35 -8.29 -12.22
N GLY A 613 6.28 -9.00 -11.57
CA GLY A 613 7.04 -10.08 -12.19
C GLY A 613 8.25 -9.61 -13.00
N ASN A 614 8.78 -8.42 -12.70
CA ASN A 614 10.04 -7.99 -13.28
C ASN A 614 11.18 -8.82 -12.68
N SER A 615 11.83 -9.61 -13.52
CA SER A 615 13.05 -10.35 -13.13
C SER A 615 14.18 -9.36 -12.89
N LEU A 616 14.26 -8.79 -11.69
CA LEU A 616 15.25 -7.80 -11.32
C LEU A 616 16.64 -8.48 -11.22
N LYS A 617 17.48 -8.20 -12.21
CA LYS A 617 18.87 -8.70 -12.29
C LYS A 617 19.82 -7.51 -12.49
N THR A 618 21.04 -7.66 -12.08
CA THR A 618 22.08 -6.64 -12.31
C THR A 618 22.34 -6.40 -13.80
N ASP A 619 22.02 -7.37 -14.64
CA ASP A 619 22.12 -7.26 -16.12
C ASP A 619 20.99 -6.40 -16.71
N SER A 620 19.82 -6.36 -16.05
CA SER A 620 18.67 -5.55 -16.48
C SER A 620 18.72 -4.10 -15.97
N ILE A 621 19.75 -3.72 -15.22
CA ILE A 621 19.97 -2.35 -14.76
C ILE A 621 21.04 -1.74 -15.66
N LEU A 622 20.68 -0.74 -16.47
CA LEU A 622 21.58 -0.01 -17.36
C LEU A 622 21.98 1.33 -16.73
N LEU A 623 23.14 1.83 -17.09
CA LEU A 623 23.65 3.11 -16.63
C LEU A 623 23.79 4.08 -17.80
N ASP A 624 23.26 5.29 -17.67
CA ASP A 624 23.42 6.33 -18.67
C ASP A 624 24.76 7.09 -18.50
N GLU A 625 24.98 8.10 -19.32
CA GLU A 625 26.22 8.92 -19.31
C GLU A 625 26.46 9.63 -17.97
N HIS A 626 25.39 9.88 -17.19
CA HIS A 626 25.44 10.51 -15.87
C HIS A 626 25.43 9.50 -14.72
N GLN A 627 25.62 8.21 -15.00
CA GLN A 627 25.55 7.09 -14.06
C GLN A 627 24.16 6.94 -13.42
N ILE A 628 23.09 7.49 -14.04
CA ILE A 628 21.72 7.30 -13.60
C ILE A 628 21.26 5.89 -13.98
N ALA A 629 20.73 5.16 -13.02
CA ALA A 629 20.21 3.82 -13.25
C ALA A 629 18.89 3.86 -14.02
N LYS A 630 18.78 3.03 -15.05
CA LYS A 630 17.56 2.78 -15.82
C LYS A 630 17.28 1.29 -15.88
N LEU A 631 16.09 0.89 -15.45
CA LEU A 631 15.66 -0.50 -15.46
C LEU A 631 15.15 -0.88 -16.85
N SER A 632 15.70 -1.95 -17.42
CA SER A 632 15.24 -2.60 -18.65
C SER A 632 14.41 -3.86 -18.32
N ASP A 633 13.89 -4.53 -19.34
CA ASP A 633 13.14 -5.80 -19.26
C ASP A 633 11.84 -5.75 -18.43
N TYR A 634 11.37 -4.55 -18.06
CA TYR A 634 10.10 -4.38 -17.38
C TYR A 634 8.91 -4.66 -18.32
N GLY A 635 7.83 -5.19 -17.77
CA GLY A 635 6.61 -5.47 -18.52
C GLY A 635 6.69 -6.64 -19.50
N MET A 636 7.80 -7.38 -19.55
CA MET A 636 7.95 -8.54 -20.43
C MET A 636 6.97 -9.66 -20.05
N SER A 637 6.66 -9.83 -18.78
CA SER A 637 5.63 -10.76 -18.30
C SER A 637 4.25 -10.48 -18.93
N ILE A 638 3.92 -9.21 -19.18
CA ILE A 638 2.67 -8.81 -19.85
C ILE A 638 2.60 -9.36 -21.28
N LEU A 639 3.73 -9.54 -21.94
CA LEU A 639 3.82 -10.01 -23.33
C LEU A 639 3.96 -11.55 -23.42
N ILE A 640 4.61 -12.19 -22.45
CA ILE A 640 5.05 -13.60 -22.52
C ILE A 640 4.05 -14.56 -21.85
N GLU A 641 3.30 -14.13 -20.84
CA GLU A 641 2.43 -14.99 -20.02
C GLU A 641 1.34 -15.79 -20.79
N GLU A 642 1.04 -15.40 -22.03
CA GLU A 642 0.12 -16.19 -22.88
C GLU A 642 0.81 -17.21 -23.78
N SER A 643 2.12 -17.12 -24.00
CA SER A 643 2.82 -18.12 -24.83
C SER A 643 2.98 -19.46 -24.11
N GLU A 644 3.02 -19.46 -22.78
CA GLU A 644 3.11 -20.70 -21.97
C GLU A 644 1.73 -21.29 -21.59
N LYS A 645 0.65 -20.52 -21.65
CA LYS A 645 -0.71 -20.99 -21.33
C LYS A 645 -1.44 -21.70 -22.48
N VAL A 646 -0.85 -21.77 -23.67
CA VAL A 646 -1.45 -22.36 -24.88
C VAL A 646 -1.14 -23.85 -25.05
N GLU A 647 -0.41 -24.49 -24.13
CA GLU A 647 -0.27 -25.96 -24.14
C GLU A 647 -1.48 -26.72 -23.52
N VAL A 648 -2.52 -26.01 -23.06
CA VAL A 648 -3.73 -26.63 -22.50
C VAL A 648 -4.97 -25.95 -23.11
N CYS A 649 -5.21 -26.24 -24.40
CA CYS A 649 -6.50 -26.11 -25.04
C CYS A 649 -6.70 -27.29 -25.98
#